data_841c033c66778c75ecf51ee52dfbcd4b
#
_entry.id   841c033c66778c75ecf51ee52dfbcd4b
#
_cell.length_a   1.000
_cell.length_b   1.000
_cell.length_c   1.000
_cell.angle_alpha   90.00
_cell.angle_beta   90.00
_cell.angle_gamma   90.00
#
_symmetry.space_group_name_H-M   'P 1'
#
loop_
_entity.id
_entity.type
_entity.pdbx_description
1 polymer ?
#
loop_
_entity_poly.entity_id
_entity_poly.type
_entity_poly.pdbx_seq_one_letter_code
_entity_poly.pdbx_strand_id
1 'polypeptide(L)'
;VSSSPAFGQADLTNCERELIHLAGSVQPHGLLLVVREPGWRIVQASANAGALLGRPLDSLLLASLADIGGDLEAGLGRLAAASDLREPQPLRCTLPGPGGPAAFEGAAHRVGADTLVVELEPLAPGAIVADSVAPGSTALLERVALAVQRFSEASSVGALADAVVRCVRDFTGYDRVMVYQFDPDGHGKIIAEARDPRLESLLGHHYPATDIPQRARELYVRNRVRVLVDVNYEPAPLVPRLLPGGGDSGSGELDMSMSFLRSMSPLHLQYLRNMGVTGTLVVSLVREGRLWGLIACHHYAPRHVSFAVRTATELLAEVIATRIAAIENYARAQVAIQVRRLEQRLIEATSTEGDWRLALVRNPRLLQQPLQATGAALFHDGELLTCGEVPSTPELRALVQWIDTRSGDPAPFACSAVGRDHPALASVTPTASGVLAVRLSALRPDYLMWFRKEQLQSVTWAGDPTKPMIDNDPLKLSPRRSFAAWSEIVRGTAAPWTAADLALAGAFGDALVDIIVQVNAVRLLIAEHQLAQVRATVADSKEAVVVAGAAGHAFYANTAFYRLAEREPDECRTLEAMLALFTQPALVRQMMGQVRAEQRAWRGEMALLRSGAEPLPVSVRAEPVPARDGALLGFIFIFNDLTAQKRADAARLRLESSLSRTGRGQGAPEGNDVLGAIIANASLAAMDIADGGAGPVVAPLLQEVEAATTRAALLYARIRGFGTPPG
;
A
#
# COMPACT_ATOMS: atom_id res chain seq x y z
N VAL A 1 28.31 -21.40 7.57
CA VAL A 1 27.46 -20.73 6.56
C VAL A 1 27.15 -21.80 5.51
N SER A 2 25.93 -22.38 5.51
CA SER A 2 25.54 -23.35 4.50
C SER A 2 25.41 -22.65 3.15
N SER A 3 26.09 -23.20 2.11
CA SER A 3 26.06 -22.69 0.73
C SER A 3 24.63 -22.70 0.17
N SER A 4 24.29 -21.71 -0.66
CA SER A 4 23.03 -21.70 -1.41
C SER A 4 23.02 -22.84 -2.41
N PRO A 5 21.97 -23.70 -2.47
CA PRO A 5 21.90 -24.78 -3.43
C PRO A 5 21.79 -24.24 -4.87
N ALA A 6 22.44 -24.92 -5.80
CA ALA A 6 22.30 -24.64 -7.22
C ALA A 6 20.86 -24.92 -7.68
N PHE A 7 20.49 -24.38 -8.84
CA PHE A 7 19.17 -24.59 -9.42
C PHE A 7 18.88 -26.10 -9.61
N GLY A 8 17.72 -26.54 -9.16
CA GLY A 8 17.26 -27.93 -9.24
C GLY A 8 17.89 -28.89 -8.22
N GLN A 9 18.73 -28.38 -7.32
CA GLN A 9 19.37 -29.17 -6.25
C GLN A 9 18.85 -28.83 -4.87
N ALA A 10 17.87 -27.97 -4.77
CA ALA A 10 17.21 -27.62 -3.53
C ALA A 10 16.27 -28.75 -3.08
N ASP A 11 16.14 -28.87 -1.77
CA ASP A 11 15.13 -29.69 -1.09
C ASP A 11 14.21 -28.80 -0.22
N LEU A 12 13.28 -29.41 0.49
CA LEU A 12 12.31 -28.69 1.31
C LEU A 12 12.93 -27.93 2.49
N THR A 13 14.17 -28.25 2.86
CA THR A 13 14.87 -27.63 4.00
C THR A 13 15.68 -26.40 3.59
N ASN A 14 15.97 -26.22 2.30
CA ASN A 14 16.87 -25.18 1.78
C ASN A 14 16.34 -24.45 0.53
N CYS A 15 15.11 -24.73 0.09
CA CYS A 15 14.49 -24.14 -1.09
C CYS A 15 14.44 -22.61 -1.05
N GLU A 16 14.43 -21.99 0.12
CA GLU A 16 14.46 -20.54 0.28
C GLU A 16 15.72 -19.88 -0.27
N ARG A 17 16.81 -20.66 -0.38
CA ARG A 17 18.14 -20.22 -0.81
C ARG A 17 18.53 -20.68 -2.20
N GLU A 18 17.65 -21.44 -2.89
CA GLU A 18 17.91 -21.92 -4.24
C GLU A 18 18.26 -20.79 -5.21
N LEU A 19 19.29 -20.98 -6.02
CA LEU A 19 19.74 -20.01 -7.02
C LEU A 19 18.84 -20.04 -8.26
N ILE A 20 17.56 -19.77 -8.08
CA ILE A 20 16.53 -19.84 -9.14
C ILE A 20 16.75 -18.88 -10.32
N HIS A 21 17.56 -17.84 -10.16
CA HIS A 21 17.95 -16.92 -11.23
C HIS A 21 19.03 -17.48 -12.13
N LEU A 22 19.75 -18.54 -11.71
CA LEU A 22 20.78 -19.24 -12.48
C LEU A 22 20.24 -20.57 -13.04
N ALA A 23 19.01 -20.58 -13.55
CA ALA A 23 18.35 -21.78 -14.03
C ALA A 23 19.12 -22.48 -15.17
N GLY A 24 19.78 -21.71 -16.05
CA GLY A 24 20.53 -22.19 -17.21
C GLY A 24 19.73 -23.06 -18.16
N SER A 25 18.40 -22.89 -18.19
CA SER A 25 17.46 -23.53 -19.09
C SER A 25 16.20 -22.70 -19.24
N VAL A 26 15.48 -22.91 -20.31
CA VAL A 26 14.22 -22.23 -20.64
C VAL A 26 13.08 -23.21 -20.85
N GLN A 27 11.84 -22.72 -20.76
CA GLN A 27 10.65 -23.43 -21.18
C GLN A 27 10.65 -23.60 -22.71
N PRO A 28 10.29 -24.79 -23.24
CA PRO A 28 10.52 -25.14 -24.65
C PRO A 28 9.56 -24.48 -25.66
N HIS A 29 8.53 -23.77 -25.20
CA HIS A 29 7.60 -23.05 -26.08
C HIS A 29 8.22 -21.83 -26.74
N GLY A 30 9.40 -21.39 -26.28
CA GLY A 30 10.20 -20.34 -26.89
C GLY A 30 11.68 -20.70 -26.95
N LEU A 31 12.50 -19.83 -27.49
CA LEU A 31 13.96 -19.94 -27.56
C LEU A 31 14.64 -18.75 -26.91
N LEU A 32 15.85 -18.97 -26.43
CA LEU A 32 16.71 -17.91 -25.88
C LEU A 32 18.04 -17.89 -26.65
N LEU A 33 18.45 -16.71 -27.07
CA LEU A 33 19.78 -16.43 -27.64
C LEU A 33 20.50 -15.43 -26.76
N VAL A 34 21.74 -15.67 -26.46
CA VAL A 34 22.65 -14.68 -25.85
C VAL A 34 23.57 -14.16 -26.94
N VAL A 35 23.50 -12.86 -27.14
CA VAL A 35 24.18 -12.18 -28.25
C VAL A 35 25.18 -11.19 -27.68
N ARG A 36 26.39 -11.15 -28.27
CA ARG A 36 27.47 -10.23 -27.86
C ARG A 36 27.69 -9.13 -28.88
N GLU A 37 27.82 -7.92 -28.36
CA GLU A 37 28.25 -6.73 -29.09
C GLU A 37 29.79 -6.56 -29.02
N PRO A 38 30.45 -5.94 -30.00
CA PRO A 38 29.94 -5.62 -31.33
C PRO A 38 29.88 -6.85 -32.25
N GLY A 39 29.03 -6.80 -33.26
CA GLY A 39 28.95 -7.83 -34.30
C GLY A 39 27.87 -8.88 -34.09
N TRP A 40 27.03 -8.71 -33.06
CA TRP A 40 25.82 -9.48 -32.86
C TRP A 40 26.00 -11.00 -32.91
N ARG A 41 27.10 -11.49 -32.29
CA ARG A 41 27.44 -12.92 -32.31
C ARG A 41 26.68 -13.69 -31.24
N ILE A 42 26.10 -14.81 -31.61
CA ILE A 42 25.43 -15.71 -30.67
C ILE A 42 26.51 -16.48 -29.90
N VAL A 43 26.61 -16.24 -28.61
CA VAL A 43 27.57 -16.88 -27.71
C VAL A 43 26.98 -18.02 -26.89
N GLN A 44 25.66 -18.04 -26.76
CA GLN A 44 24.92 -19.08 -26.06
C GLN A 44 23.50 -19.13 -26.63
N ALA A 45 22.90 -20.32 -26.67
CA ALA A 45 21.51 -20.50 -27.12
C ALA A 45 20.84 -21.62 -26.35
N SER A 46 19.51 -21.59 -26.27
CA SER A 46 18.74 -22.73 -25.75
C SER A 46 18.81 -23.92 -26.71
N ALA A 47 18.89 -25.14 -26.18
CA ALA A 47 19.08 -26.37 -26.98
C ALA A 47 18.00 -26.57 -28.05
N ASN A 48 16.79 -26.07 -27.82
CA ASN A 48 15.67 -26.15 -28.76
C ASN A 48 15.71 -25.08 -29.86
N ALA A 49 16.63 -24.10 -29.79
CA ALA A 49 16.73 -23.00 -30.77
C ALA A 49 16.96 -23.55 -32.19
N GLY A 50 17.78 -24.59 -32.31
CA GLY A 50 18.04 -25.22 -33.62
C GLY A 50 16.77 -25.78 -34.26
N ALA A 51 15.94 -26.46 -33.50
CA ALA A 51 14.66 -27.02 -33.96
C ALA A 51 13.69 -25.93 -34.38
N LEU A 52 13.58 -24.86 -33.60
CA LEU A 52 12.65 -23.73 -33.86
C LEU A 52 13.10 -22.88 -35.07
N LEU A 53 14.40 -22.76 -35.31
CA LEU A 53 14.96 -22.00 -36.42
C LEU A 53 15.28 -22.85 -37.67
N GLY A 54 15.03 -24.16 -37.60
CA GLY A 54 15.28 -25.08 -38.73
C GLY A 54 16.75 -25.24 -39.07
N ARG A 55 17.67 -25.10 -38.12
CA ARG A 55 19.13 -25.17 -38.28
C ARG A 55 19.80 -25.98 -37.16
N PRO A 56 20.91 -26.66 -37.40
CA PRO A 56 21.69 -27.28 -36.35
C PRO A 56 22.15 -26.25 -35.30
N LEU A 57 22.06 -26.62 -34.01
CA LEU A 57 22.43 -25.71 -32.91
C LEU A 57 23.91 -25.25 -33.04
N ASP A 58 24.81 -26.16 -33.40
CA ASP A 58 26.22 -25.82 -33.57
C ASP A 58 26.47 -24.75 -34.65
N SER A 59 25.57 -24.69 -35.66
CA SER A 59 25.67 -23.65 -36.70
C SER A 59 25.17 -22.28 -36.25
N LEU A 60 24.41 -22.23 -35.15
CA LEU A 60 23.96 -20.99 -34.56
C LEU A 60 25.02 -20.40 -33.62
N LEU A 61 25.78 -21.26 -32.94
CA LEU A 61 26.80 -20.80 -32.01
C LEU A 61 27.97 -20.14 -32.78
N LEU A 62 28.36 -18.94 -32.36
CA LEU A 62 29.36 -18.09 -32.99
C LEU A 62 28.94 -17.45 -34.34
N ALA A 63 27.79 -17.80 -34.88
CA ALA A 63 27.21 -17.09 -36.01
C ALA A 63 26.82 -15.66 -35.62
N SER A 64 26.86 -14.73 -36.57
CA SER A 64 26.23 -13.43 -36.38
C SER A 64 24.70 -13.54 -36.59
N LEU A 65 23.94 -12.60 -36.07
CA LEU A 65 22.51 -12.56 -36.35
C LEU A 65 22.20 -12.37 -37.84
N ALA A 66 23.08 -11.68 -38.58
CA ALA A 66 22.98 -11.54 -40.04
C ALA A 66 23.05 -12.90 -40.76
N ASP A 67 23.89 -13.84 -40.27
CA ASP A 67 24.03 -15.18 -40.85
C ASP A 67 22.79 -16.06 -40.65
N ILE A 68 21.97 -15.75 -39.64
CA ILE A 68 20.68 -16.43 -39.42
C ILE A 68 19.66 -16.01 -40.48
N GLY A 69 19.73 -14.75 -40.90
CA GLY A 69 18.76 -14.14 -41.77
C GLY A 69 17.52 -13.62 -41.04
N GLY A 70 16.61 -13.02 -41.80
CA GLY A 70 15.44 -12.35 -41.25
C GLY A 70 15.75 -10.92 -40.81
N ASP A 71 14.93 -10.37 -39.91
CA ASP A 71 15.04 -8.95 -39.53
C ASP A 71 15.39 -8.74 -38.04
N LEU A 72 15.81 -9.80 -37.31
CA LEU A 72 16.14 -9.75 -35.91
C LEU A 72 17.28 -8.77 -35.60
N GLU A 73 18.40 -8.80 -36.41
CA GLU A 73 19.51 -7.89 -36.24
C GLU A 73 19.09 -6.42 -36.36
N ALA A 74 18.32 -6.12 -37.41
CA ALA A 74 17.80 -4.77 -37.63
C ALA A 74 16.87 -4.33 -36.49
N GLY A 75 16.05 -5.25 -35.97
CA GLY A 75 15.19 -5.04 -34.81
C GLY A 75 15.97 -4.69 -33.53
N LEU A 76 16.99 -5.49 -33.22
CA LEU A 76 17.87 -5.26 -32.06
C LEU A 76 18.68 -3.98 -32.20
N GLY A 77 19.19 -3.68 -33.38
CA GLY A 77 19.93 -2.44 -33.65
C GLY A 77 19.07 -1.20 -33.39
N ARG A 78 17.79 -1.22 -33.79
CA ARG A 78 16.81 -0.14 -33.47
C ARG A 78 16.56 -0.03 -31.97
N LEU A 79 16.38 -1.15 -31.29
CA LEU A 79 16.15 -1.15 -29.84
C LEU A 79 17.37 -0.65 -29.08
N ALA A 80 18.58 -1.10 -29.41
CA ALA A 80 19.80 -0.67 -28.77
C ALA A 80 20.13 0.82 -29.03
N ALA A 81 19.67 1.37 -30.14
CA ALA A 81 19.78 2.81 -30.42
C ALA A 81 18.74 3.65 -29.65
N ALA A 82 17.58 3.07 -29.30
CA ALA A 82 16.48 3.77 -28.67
C ALA A 82 16.49 3.68 -27.14
N SER A 83 17.12 2.65 -26.55
CA SER A 83 17.13 2.43 -25.09
C SER A 83 18.42 1.71 -24.63
N ASP A 84 18.72 1.78 -23.33
CA ASP A 84 19.87 1.10 -22.71
C ASP A 84 19.63 -0.41 -22.51
N LEU A 85 18.41 -0.89 -22.79
CA LEU A 85 17.99 -2.29 -22.68
C LEU A 85 18.15 -2.91 -21.26
N ARG A 86 18.25 -2.12 -20.21
CA ARG A 86 18.32 -2.64 -18.84
C ARG A 86 17.06 -3.39 -18.45
N GLU A 87 15.91 -2.94 -18.95
CA GLU A 87 14.63 -3.63 -18.80
C GLU A 87 14.28 -4.33 -20.12
N PRO A 88 13.57 -5.48 -20.08
CA PRO A 88 13.16 -6.19 -21.28
C PRO A 88 12.35 -5.31 -22.22
N GLN A 89 12.85 -5.10 -23.43
CA GLN A 89 12.15 -4.34 -24.47
C GLN A 89 11.48 -5.28 -25.45
N PRO A 90 10.21 -5.03 -25.80
CA PRO A 90 9.46 -5.89 -26.71
C PRO A 90 10.11 -5.91 -28.10
N LEU A 91 10.11 -7.10 -28.68
CA LEU A 91 10.69 -7.37 -29.98
C LEU A 91 9.77 -8.25 -30.80
N ARG A 92 9.56 -7.88 -32.05
CA ARG A 92 8.96 -8.75 -33.06
C ARG A 92 9.93 -8.89 -34.23
N CYS A 93 10.06 -10.10 -34.72
CA CYS A 93 10.92 -10.38 -35.86
C CYS A 93 10.39 -11.54 -36.70
N THR A 94 10.90 -11.64 -37.90
CA THR A 94 10.71 -12.76 -38.81
C THR A 94 12.06 -13.47 -38.98
N LEU A 95 12.08 -14.76 -38.68
CA LEU A 95 13.28 -15.58 -38.78
C LEU A 95 12.97 -16.82 -39.65
N PRO A 96 14.02 -17.41 -40.31
CA PRO A 96 13.87 -18.70 -40.95
C PRO A 96 13.39 -19.76 -39.94
N GLY A 97 12.45 -20.57 -40.34
CA GLY A 97 11.94 -21.72 -39.57
C GLY A 97 11.90 -22.99 -40.42
N PRO A 98 11.55 -24.16 -39.84
CA PRO A 98 11.52 -25.43 -40.53
C PRO A 98 10.58 -25.47 -41.74
N GLY A 99 9.53 -24.64 -41.76
CA GLY A 99 8.54 -24.56 -42.84
C GLY A 99 8.62 -23.29 -43.68
N GLY A 100 9.71 -22.51 -43.58
CA GLY A 100 9.87 -21.19 -44.20
C GLY A 100 9.95 -20.07 -43.16
N PRO A 101 9.82 -18.79 -43.58
CA PRO A 101 9.85 -17.68 -42.65
C PRO A 101 8.78 -17.79 -41.60
N ALA A 102 9.15 -17.68 -40.32
CA ALA A 102 8.27 -17.73 -39.17
C ALA A 102 8.37 -16.43 -38.39
N ALA A 103 7.22 -15.92 -37.92
CA ALA A 103 7.18 -14.77 -37.06
C ALA A 103 7.37 -15.16 -35.61
N PHE A 104 8.10 -14.32 -34.89
CA PHE A 104 8.36 -14.45 -33.47
C PHE A 104 8.00 -13.15 -32.75
N GLU A 105 7.56 -13.29 -31.52
CA GLU A 105 7.43 -12.19 -30.57
C GLU A 105 8.19 -12.50 -29.29
N GLY A 106 8.62 -11.48 -28.59
CA GLY A 106 9.37 -11.66 -27.34
C GLY A 106 9.99 -10.37 -26.84
N ALA A 107 11.13 -10.49 -26.18
CA ALA A 107 11.85 -9.33 -25.66
C ALA A 107 13.36 -9.50 -25.72
N ALA A 108 14.06 -8.37 -25.67
CA ALA A 108 15.51 -8.32 -25.50
C ALA A 108 15.86 -7.45 -24.29
N HIS A 109 16.86 -7.89 -23.52
CA HIS A 109 17.41 -7.12 -22.42
C HIS A 109 18.92 -7.32 -22.31
N ARG A 110 19.61 -6.38 -21.64
CA ARG A 110 21.04 -6.37 -21.46
C ARG A 110 21.44 -7.01 -20.14
N VAL A 111 22.42 -7.91 -20.20
CA VAL A 111 23.07 -8.52 -19.03
C VAL A 111 24.56 -8.20 -19.14
N GLY A 112 25.06 -7.29 -18.29
CA GLY A 112 26.42 -6.78 -18.41
C GLY A 112 26.60 -5.69 -19.49
N ALA A 113 27.84 -5.40 -19.85
CA ALA A 113 28.18 -4.25 -20.69
C ALA A 113 27.94 -4.50 -22.19
N ASP A 114 28.22 -5.73 -22.66
CA ASP A 114 28.27 -6.10 -24.06
C ASP A 114 27.36 -7.27 -24.44
N THR A 115 26.56 -7.76 -23.50
CA THR A 115 25.81 -9.00 -23.65
C THR A 115 24.30 -8.72 -23.59
N LEU A 116 23.60 -9.21 -24.62
CA LEU A 116 22.15 -9.12 -24.73
C LEU A 116 21.51 -10.52 -24.65
N VAL A 117 20.45 -10.64 -23.93
CA VAL A 117 19.56 -11.79 -23.92
C VAL A 117 18.35 -11.49 -24.79
N VAL A 118 18.08 -12.36 -25.73
CA VAL A 118 16.94 -12.29 -26.66
C VAL A 118 16.10 -13.52 -26.46
N GLU A 119 14.85 -13.33 -26.06
CA GLU A 119 13.86 -14.39 -25.83
C GLU A 119 12.74 -14.26 -26.86
N LEU A 120 12.47 -15.33 -27.59
CA LEU A 120 11.51 -15.32 -28.71
C LEU A 120 10.56 -16.50 -28.60
N GLU A 121 9.30 -16.25 -28.85
CA GLU A 121 8.23 -17.26 -28.94
C GLU A 121 7.66 -17.27 -30.38
N PRO A 122 7.48 -18.44 -31.01
CA PRO A 122 6.89 -18.49 -32.33
C PRO A 122 5.42 -18.10 -32.30
N LEU A 123 5.00 -17.27 -33.21
CA LEU A 123 3.59 -16.96 -33.44
C LEU A 123 2.91 -18.09 -34.23
N ALA A 124 1.69 -18.45 -33.85
CA ALA A 124 0.93 -19.45 -34.59
C ALA A 124 0.73 -19.03 -36.06
N PRO A 125 0.77 -19.98 -37.03
CA PRO A 125 0.50 -19.69 -38.43
C PRO A 125 -0.88 -18.98 -38.58
N GLY A 126 -0.89 -17.81 -39.20
CA GLY A 126 -2.10 -16.98 -39.34
C GLY A 126 -2.26 -15.87 -38.29
N ALA A 127 -1.52 -15.90 -37.20
CA ALA A 127 -1.52 -14.82 -36.19
C ALA A 127 -0.93 -13.50 -36.75
N ILE A 128 -0.06 -13.61 -37.75
CA ILE A 128 0.60 -12.47 -38.38
C ILE A 128 -0.39 -11.51 -39.06
N VAL A 129 -1.48 -12.03 -39.59
CA VAL A 129 -2.43 -11.26 -40.40
C VAL A 129 -3.51 -10.58 -39.52
N ALA A 130 -3.77 -11.13 -38.35
CA ALA A 130 -4.80 -10.60 -37.45
C ALA A 130 -4.32 -9.43 -36.58
N ASP A 131 -3.00 -9.34 -36.28
CA ASP A 131 -2.46 -8.39 -35.28
C ASP A 131 -1.67 -7.20 -35.89
N SER A 132 -1.39 -7.18 -37.19
CA SER A 132 -0.40 -6.24 -37.71
C SER A 132 -0.94 -4.89 -38.19
N VAL A 133 -2.24 -4.67 -38.39
CA VAL A 133 -2.87 -3.34 -38.70
C VAL A 133 -4.41 -3.46 -38.68
N ALA A 134 -4.94 -4.53 -38.20
CA ALA A 134 -6.36 -4.79 -38.19
C ALA A 134 -6.91 -4.76 -36.75
N PRO A 135 -8.17 -4.80 -36.53
CA PRO A 135 -8.92 -4.43 -35.30
C PRO A 135 -8.45 -5.04 -33.97
N GLY A 136 -7.47 -5.98 -33.98
CA GLY A 136 -7.01 -6.67 -32.78
C GLY A 136 -6.19 -5.82 -31.81
N SER A 137 -5.31 -4.94 -32.29
CA SER A 137 -4.52 -4.06 -31.39
C SER A 137 -5.40 -2.96 -30.78
N THR A 138 -6.34 -2.45 -31.53
CA THR A 138 -7.34 -1.50 -31.04
C THR A 138 -8.24 -2.17 -30.00
N ALA A 139 -8.69 -3.41 -30.26
CA ALA A 139 -9.51 -4.17 -29.32
C ALA A 139 -8.79 -4.48 -27.99
N LEU A 140 -7.48 -4.77 -28.01
CA LEU A 140 -6.69 -4.96 -26.77
C LEU A 140 -6.59 -3.66 -25.97
N LEU A 141 -6.30 -2.54 -26.65
CA LEU A 141 -6.23 -1.21 -26.03
C LEU A 141 -7.58 -0.76 -25.47
N GLU A 142 -8.68 -0.97 -26.20
CA GLU A 142 -10.02 -0.70 -25.72
C GLU A 142 -10.36 -1.51 -24.46
N ARG A 143 -9.99 -2.79 -24.45
CA ARG A 143 -10.16 -3.64 -23.25
C ARG A 143 -9.33 -3.18 -22.07
N VAL A 144 -8.08 -2.73 -22.29
CA VAL A 144 -7.23 -2.13 -21.25
C VAL A 144 -7.88 -0.84 -20.74
N ALA A 145 -8.34 0.05 -21.62
CA ALA A 145 -8.98 1.30 -21.22
C ALA A 145 -10.25 1.06 -20.38
N LEU A 146 -11.11 0.12 -20.78
CA LEU A 146 -12.28 -0.28 -20.01
C LEU A 146 -11.91 -0.87 -18.63
N ALA A 147 -10.83 -1.65 -18.56
CA ALA A 147 -10.33 -2.19 -17.31
C ALA A 147 -9.88 -1.06 -16.36
N VAL A 148 -9.08 -0.11 -16.86
CA VAL A 148 -8.60 1.06 -16.10
C VAL A 148 -9.78 1.88 -15.58
N GLN A 149 -10.81 2.11 -16.41
CA GLN A 149 -12.02 2.81 -15.98
C GLN A 149 -12.69 2.08 -14.80
N ARG A 150 -12.93 0.77 -14.91
CA ARG A 150 -13.53 -0.04 -13.83
C ARG A 150 -12.71 -0.02 -12.54
N PHE A 151 -11.39 -0.06 -12.66
CA PHE A 151 -10.50 0.02 -11.48
C PHE A 151 -10.57 1.40 -10.81
N SER A 152 -10.75 2.46 -11.57
CA SER A 152 -10.89 3.83 -11.06
C SER A 152 -12.18 4.04 -10.26
N GLU A 153 -13.23 3.29 -10.54
CA GLU A 153 -14.53 3.37 -9.86
C GLU A 153 -14.52 2.66 -8.49
N ALA A 154 -13.55 1.78 -8.24
CA ALA A 154 -13.50 1.01 -7.01
C ALA A 154 -13.23 1.90 -5.78
N SER A 155 -14.08 1.80 -4.77
CA SER A 155 -13.99 2.58 -3.53
C SER A 155 -13.24 1.88 -2.39
N SER A 156 -12.93 0.59 -2.54
CA SER A 156 -12.21 -0.21 -1.55
C SER A 156 -11.25 -1.19 -2.22
N VAL A 157 -10.23 -1.64 -1.48
CA VAL A 157 -9.29 -2.66 -1.97
C VAL A 157 -10.01 -3.95 -2.34
N GLY A 158 -11.03 -4.37 -1.58
CA GLY A 158 -11.83 -5.55 -1.88
C GLY A 158 -12.60 -5.41 -3.20
N ALA A 159 -13.31 -4.28 -3.39
CA ALA A 159 -14.04 -4.02 -4.63
C ALA A 159 -13.09 -3.93 -5.85
N LEU A 160 -11.91 -3.34 -5.67
CA LEU A 160 -10.87 -3.31 -6.69
C LEU A 160 -10.38 -4.73 -7.02
N ALA A 161 -10.06 -5.53 -6.03
CA ALA A 161 -9.59 -6.90 -6.20
C ALA A 161 -10.63 -7.76 -6.94
N ASP A 162 -11.91 -7.62 -6.60
CA ASP A 162 -13.02 -8.29 -7.29
C ASP A 162 -13.15 -7.87 -8.76
N ALA A 163 -12.95 -6.59 -9.06
CA ALA A 163 -12.92 -6.11 -10.44
C ALA A 163 -11.73 -6.65 -11.22
N VAL A 164 -10.55 -6.70 -10.57
CA VAL A 164 -9.30 -7.20 -11.13
C VAL A 164 -9.42 -8.67 -11.53
N VAL A 165 -9.87 -9.55 -10.62
CA VAL A 165 -9.93 -10.99 -10.93
C VAL A 165 -10.87 -11.30 -12.10
N ARG A 166 -12.02 -10.61 -12.18
CA ARG A 166 -12.95 -10.74 -13.31
C ARG A 166 -12.32 -10.26 -14.62
N CYS A 167 -11.75 -9.06 -14.58
CA CYS A 167 -11.14 -8.46 -15.75
C CYS A 167 -9.97 -9.29 -16.29
N VAL A 168 -9.04 -9.71 -15.42
CA VAL A 168 -7.87 -10.51 -15.81
C VAL A 168 -8.30 -11.89 -16.31
N ARG A 169 -9.32 -12.51 -15.72
CA ARG A 169 -9.86 -13.77 -16.21
C ARG A 169 -10.43 -13.63 -17.62
N ASP A 170 -11.22 -12.61 -17.87
CA ASP A 170 -11.76 -12.31 -19.19
C ASP A 170 -10.67 -11.99 -20.22
N PHE A 171 -9.57 -11.38 -19.76
CA PHE A 171 -8.44 -10.97 -20.57
C PHE A 171 -7.56 -12.16 -21.00
N THR A 172 -7.29 -13.07 -20.05
CA THR A 172 -6.31 -14.15 -20.19
C THR A 172 -6.95 -15.50 -20.48
N GLY A 173 -8.23 -15.66 -20.10
CA GLY A 173 -8.97 -16.91 -20.25
C GLY A 173 -8.48 -18.05 -19.35
N TYR A 174 -7.86 -17.75 -18.22
CA TYR A 174 -7.50 -18.73 -17.20
C TYR A 174 -8.73 -19.24 -16.45
N ASP A 175 -8.70 -20.49 -16.01
CA ASP A 175 -9.81 -21.12 -15.27
C ASP A 175 -10.03 -20.47 -13.91
N ARG A 176 -8.96 -20.02 -13.27
CA ARG A 176 -8.97 -19.36 -11.96
C ARG A 176 -8.03 -18.16 -11.96
N VAL A 177 -8.50 -17.03 -11.47
CA VAL A 177 -7.70 -15.84 -11.21
C VAL A 177 -7.94 -15.37 -9.78
N MET A 178 -6.90 -15.09 -9.05
CA MET A 178 -6.93 -14.71 -7.65
C MET A 178 -6.10 -13.46 -7.42
N VAL A 179 -6.54 -12.61 -6.49
CA VAL A 179 -5.67 -11.60 -5.88
C VAL A 179 -5.22 -12.14 -4.53
N TYR A 180 -3.92 -12.31 -4.42
CA TYR A 180 -3.21 -12.81 -3.25
C TYR A 180 -2.51 -11.62 -2.58
N GLN A 181 -2.83 -11.33 -1.34
CA GLN A 181 -2.25 -10.24 -0.56
C GLN A 181 -1.29 -10.79 0.49
N PHE A 182 -0.11 -10.18 0.62
CA PHE A 182 0.82 -10.50 1.70
C PHE A 182 0.48 -9.71 2.96
N ASP A 183 0.59 -10.36 4.11
CA ASP A 183 0.56 -9.72 5.42
C ASP A 183 1.98 -9.27 5.85
N PRO A 184 2.12 -8.50 6.94
CA PRO A 184 3.42 -8.06 7.46
C PRO A 184 4.36 -9.21 7.84
N ASP A 185 3.83 -10.35 8.26
CA ASP A 185 4.60 -11.54 8.65
C ASP A 185 5.00 -12.39 7.42
N GLY A 186 4.53 -11.98 6.24
CA GLY A 186 4.83 -12.62 4.96
C GLY A 186 3.93 -13.79 4.61
N HIS A 187 2.91 -14.10 5.41
CA HIS A 187 1.84 -15.00 4.99
C HIS A 187 0.98 -14.35 3.90
N GLY A 188 0.28 -15.14 3.15
CA GLY A 188 -0.59 -14.63 2.12
C GLY A 188 -2.03 -15.04 2.30
N LYS A 189 -2.94 -14.21 1.81
CA LYS A 189 -4.38 -14.44 1.82
C LYS A 189 -4.97 -14.17 0.46
N ILE A 190 -5.84 -15.05 -0.01
CA ILE A 190 -6.65 -14.79 -1.21
C ILE A 190 -7.80 -13.88 -0.82
N ILE A 191 -7.77 -12.63 -1.31
CA ILE A 191 -8.76 -11.59 -1.00
C ILE A 191 -9.84 -11.45 -2.06
N ALA A 192 -9.61 -11.95 -3.28
CA ALA A 192 -10.59 -12.02 -4.36
C ALA A 192 -10.31 -13.21 -5.27
N GLU A 193 -11.34 -13.79 -5.85
CA GLU A 193 -11.25 -14.93 -6.75
C GLU A 193 -12.32 -14.86 -7.85
N ALA A 194 -11.89 -15.09 -9.10
CA ALA A 194 -12.78 -15.42 -10.20
C ALA A 194 -12.39 -16.79 -10.76
N ARG A 195 -13.31 -17.75 -10.77
CA ARG A 195 -13.03 -19.13 -11.13
C ARG A 195 -14.10 -19.77 -12.00
N ASP A 196 -13.77 -20.85 -12.65
CA ASP A 196 -14.75 -21.76 -13.24
C ASP A 196 -15.65 -22.31 -12.11
N PRO A 197 -16.98 -22.32 -12.27
CA PRO A 197 -17.91 -22.82 -11.26
C PRO A 197 -17.65 -24.26 -10.77
N ARG A 198 -16.99 -25.08 -11.60
CA ARG A 198 -16.64 -26.47 -11.26
C ARG A 198 -15.48 -26.58 -10.27
N LEU A 199 -14.71 -25.55 -10.09
CA LEU A 199 -13.58 -25.55 -9.17
C LEU A 199 -14.03 -25.16 -7.76
N GLU A 200 -13.40 -25.76 -6.74
CA GLU A 200 -13.60 -25.32 -5.36
C GLU A 200 -13.07 -23.91 -5.14
N SER A 201 -13.71 -23.15 -4.23
CA SER A 201 -13.26 -21.79 -3.90
C SER A 201 -12.04 -21.83 -2.98
N LEU A 202 -11.08 -20.97 -3.31
CA LEU A 202 -9.92 -20.68 -2.45
C LEU A 202 -10.03 -19.30 -1.80
N LEU A 203 -11.14 -18.59 -2.00
CA LEU A 203 -11.35 -17.26 -1.41
C LEU A 203 -11.24 -17.31 0.11
N GLY A 204 -10.45 -16.41 0.67
CA GLY A 204 -10.22 -16.36 2.11
C GLY A 204 -9.18 -17.33 2.65
N HIS A 205 -8.66 -18.26 1.84
CA HIS A 205 -7.60 -19.17 2.27
C HIS A 205 -6.29 -18.44 2.55
N HIS A 206 -5.60 -18.90 3.60
CA HIS A 206 -4.29 -18.42 3.99
C HIS A 206 -3.20 -19.41 3.57
N TYR A 207 -2.05 -18.86 3.21
CA TYR A 207 -0.87 -19.60 2.78
C TYR A 207 0.32 -19.18 3.63
N PRO A 208 1.09 -20.09 4.18
CA PRO A 208 2.26 -19.75 4.98
C PRO A 208 3.34 -19.04 4.15
N ALA A 209 4.16 -18.23 4.83
CA ALA A 209 5.24 -17.47 4.21
C ALA A 209 6.24 -18.36 3.43
N THR A 210 6.40 -19.59 3.85
CA THR A 210 7.27 -20.60 3.24
C THR A 210 6.83 -21.07 1.85
N ASP A 211 5.56 -20.86 1.46
CA ASP A 211 5.05 -21.27 0.15
C ASP A 211 5.60 -20.42 -0.99
N ILE A 212 5.99 -19.19 -0.69
CA ILE A 212 6.68 -18.29 -1.63
C ILE A 212 7.98 -17.84 -0.99
N PRO A 213 9.10 -18.51 -1.27
CA PRO A 213 10.41 -18.21 -0.68
C PRO A 213 10.85 -16.76 -0.91
N GLN A 214 11.64 -16.20 0.03
CA GLN A 214 12.08 -14.82 -0.02
C GLN A 214 12.80 -14.47 -1.34
N ARG A 215 13.65 -15.36 -1.84
CA ARG A 215 14.34 -15.15 -3.11
C ARG A 215 13.40 -15.09 -4.32
N ALA A 216 12.31 -15.85 -4.29
CA ALA A 216 11.26 -15.75 -5.31
C ALA A 216 10.54 -14.40 -5.24
N ARG A 217 10.29 -13.88 -4.03
CA ARG A 217 9.67 -12.56 -3.83
C ARG A 217 10.57 -11.43 -4.36
N GLU A 218 11.88 -11.51 -4.14
CA GLU A 218 12.85 -10.55 -4.69
C GLU A 218 12.82 -10.54 -6.22
N LEU A 219 12.70 -11.71 -6.85
CA LEU A 219 12.56 -11.81 -8.29
C LEU A 219 11.21 -11.28 -8.79
N TYR A 220 10.12 -11.48 -8.03
CA TYR A 220 8.81 -10.92 -8.36
C TYR A 220 8.78 -9.39 -8.34
N VAL A 221 9.65 -8.74 -7.55
CA VAL A 221 9.79 -7.28 -7.56
C VAL A 221 10.53 -6.83 -8.82
N ARG A 222 11.54 -7.58 -9.28
CA ARG A 222 12.34 -7.24 -10.46
C ARG A 222 11.64 -7.57 -11.77
N ASN A 223 11.18 -8.82 -11.92
CA ASN A 223 10.48 -9.32 -13.09
C ASN A 223 9.03 -9.62 -12.69
N ARG A 224 8.14 -8.72 -13.08
CA ARG A 224 6.77 -8.65 -12.54
C ARG A 224 5.82 -9.66 -13.14
N VAL A 225 6.15 -10.21 -14.29
CA VAL A 225 5.32 -11.21 -14.97
C VAL A 225 6.05 -12.53 -15.02
N ARG A 226 5.39 -13.58 -14.56
CA ARG A 226 5.92 -14.95 -14.62
C ARG A 226 4.90 -15.86 -15.27
N VAL A 227 5.31 -16.57 -16.32
CA VAL A 227 4.46 -17.49 -17.06
C VAL A 227 4.98 -18.92 -16.96
N LEU A 228 4.07 -19.85 -16.86
CA LEU A 228 4.29 -21.29 -17.07
C LEU A 228 3.21 -21.79 -18.02
N VAL A 229 3.64 -22.33 -19.17
CA VAL A 229 2.70 -22.81 -20.19
C VAL A 229 2.21 -24.20 -19.87
N ASP A 230 3.12 -25.11 -19.49
CA ASP A 230 2.83 -26.49 -19.11
C ASP A 230 3.77 -26.96 -18.01
N VAL A 231 3.22 -27.38 -16.88
CA VAL A 231 3.97 -27.89 -15.74
C VAL A 231 4.79 -29.15 -16.05
N ASN A 232 4.44 -29.87 -17.11
CA ASN A 232 5.09 -31.11 -17.53
C ASN A 232 6.12 -30.92 -18.64
N TYR A 233 6.53 -29.67 -18.91
CA TYR A 233 7.53 -29.41 -19.92
C TYR A 233 8.90 -30.01 -19.57
N GLU A 234 9.69 -30.34 -20.59
CA GLU A 234 11.10 -30.65 -20.47
C GLU A 234 11.93 -29.39 -20.67
N PRO A 235 12.76 -29.00 -19.69
CA PRO A 235 13.57 -27.79 -19.83
C PRO A 235 14.55 -27.89 -21.00
N ALA A 236 14.62 -26.85 -21.82
CA ALA A 236 15.65 -26.70 -22.85
C ALA A 236 16.91 -26.04 -22.24
N PRO A 237 18.01 -26.79 -22.04
CA PRO A 237 19.22 -26.25 -21.42
C PRO A 237 19.88 -25.20 -22.30
N LEU A 238 20.61 -24.27 -21.70
CA LEU A 238 21.49 -23.31 -22.41
C LEU A 238 22.78 -24.02 -22.82
N VAL A 239 23.19 -23.78 -24.03
CA VAL A 239 24.43 -24.36 -24.65
C VAL A 239 25.28 -23.22 -25.17
N PRO A 240 26.56 -23.14 -24.76
CA PRO A 240 27.18 -23.87 -23.65
C PRO A 240 26.55 -23.47 -22.31
N ARG A 241 26.63 -24.31 -21.26
CA ARG A 241 26.06 -24.02 -19.94
C ARG A 241 26.63 -22.74 -19.33
N LEU A 242 27.96 -22.53 -19.47
CA LEU A 242 28.64 -21.34 -18.98
C LEU A 242 28.80 -20.33 -20.11
N LEU A 243 28.64 -19.07 -19.80
CA LEU A 243 28.79 -17.98 -20.76
C LEU A 243 30.27 -17.82 -21.13
N PRO A 244 30.63 -17.92 -22.41
CA PRO A 244 32.02 -17.74 -22.84
C PRO A 244 32.56 -16.36 -22.46
N GLY A 245 33.69 -16.30 -21.76
CA GLY A 245 34.33 -15.06 -21.32
C GLY A 245 33.94 -14.58 -19.92
N GLY A 246 33.18 -15.41 -19.18
CA GLY A 246 32.68 -15.08 -17.84
C GLY A 246 31.43 -14.22 -17.91
N GLY A 247 30.50 -14.47 -16.98
CA GLY A 247 29.31 -13.62 -16.75
C GLY A 247 29.50 -12.74 -15.51
N ASP A 248 28.68 -11.74 -15.34
CA ASP A 248 28.66 -10.85 -14.16
C ASP A 248 28.38 -11.59 -12.84
N SER A 249 27.88 -12.84 -12.91
CA SER A 249 27.51 -13.67 -11.75
C SER A 249 28.70 -14.24 -10.96
N GLY A 250 29.93 -14.02 -11.40
CA GLY A 250 31.14 -14.62 -10.79
C GLY A 250 31.26 -16.13 -10.94
N SER A 251 30.17 -16.84 -11.30
CA SER A 251 30.12 -18.28 -11.60
C SER A 251 30.28 -18.57 -13.09
N GLY A 252 30.22 -17.57 -13.94
CA GLY A 252 30.16 -17.73 -15.39
C GLY A 252 28.78 -18.17 -15.92
N GLU A 253 27.79 -18.35 -15.07
CA GLU A 253 26.42 -18.67 -15.47
C GLU A 253 25.65 -17.41 -15.84
N LEU A 254 24.71 -17.53 -16.79
CA LEU A 254 23.83 -16.43 -17.18
C LEU A 254 22.85 -16.07 -16.06
N ASP A 255 22.82 -14.81 -15.64
CA ASP A 255 21.74 -14.29 -14.78
C ASP A 255 20.45 -14.15 -15.60
N MET A 256 19.48 -14.99 -15.29
CA MET A 256 18.17 -15.04 -15.94
C MET A 256 17.07 -14.33 -15.12
N SER A 257 17.44 -13.43 -14.22
CA SER A 257 16.47 -12.71 -13.35
C SER A 257 15.39 -12.01 -14.17
N MET A 258 15.77 -11.40 -15.31
CA MET A 258 14.84 -10.67 -16.19
C MET A 258 14.24 -11.54 -17.30
N SER A 259 14.65 -12.82 -17.41
CA SER A 259 14.18 -13.73 -18.45
C SER A 259 12.79 -14.29 -18.12
N PHE A 260 11.86 -14.15 -19.06
CA PHE A 260 10.48 -14.65 -18.89
C PHE A 260 10.32 -16.13 -19.29
N LEU A 261 11.20 -16.65 -20.18
CA LEU A 261 11.23 -18.09 -20.53
C LEU A 261 11.98 -18.95 -19.51
N ARG A 262 12.69 -18.36 -18.56
CA ARG A 262 13.46 -19.04 -17.55
C ARG A 262 12.69 -20.22 -16.94
N SER A 263 13.34 -21.40 -16.88
CA SER A 263 12.75 -22.58 -16.22
C SER A 263 12.40 -22.32 -14.77
N MET A 264 11.34 -22.95 -14.32
CA MET A 264 10.90 -22.93 -12.91
C MET A 264 11.61 -24.00 -12.12
N SER A 265 11.83 -23.75 -10.82
CA SER A 265 12.36 -24.73 -9.88
C SER A 265 11.55 -26.04 -9.95
N PRO A 266 12.21 -27.20 -9.99
CA PRO A 266 11.54 -28.51 -9.96
C PRO A 266 10.61 -28.68 -8.76
N LEU A 267 10.97 -28.11 -7.60
CA LEU A 267 10.11 -28.13 -6.41
C LEU A 267 8.82 -27.36 -6.65
N HIS A 268 8.90 -26.17 -7.29
CA HIS A 268 7.71 -25.40 -7.61
C HIS A 268 6.83 -26.11 -8.66
N LEU A 269 7.44 -26.74 -9.66
CA LEU A 269 6.70 -27.56 -10.62
C LEU A 269 5.97 -28.71 -9.92
N GLN A 270 6.64 -29.39 -8.96
CA GLN A 270 6.01 -30.46 -8.18
C GLN A 270 4.85 -29.93 -7.33
N TYR A 271 5.02 -28.76 -6.72
CA TYR A 271 3.96 -28.09 -5.98
C TYR A 271 2.71 -27.84 -6.86
N LEU A 272 2.90 -27.32 -8.07
CA LEU A 272 1.81 -27.07 -9.02
C LEU A 272 1.14 -28.38 -9.49
N ARG A 273 1.93 -29.44 -9.76
CA ARG A 273 1.39 -30.77 -10.09
C ARG A 273 0.52 -31.31 -8.95
N ASN A 274 0.96 -31.15 -7.71
CA ASN A 274 0.20 -31.56 -6.53
C ASN A 274 -1.13 -30.80 -6.42
N MET A 275 -1.19 -29.57 -6.94
CA MET A 275 -2.41 -28.77 -7.06
C MET A 275 -3.26 -29.12 -8.28
N GLY A 276 -2.79 -29.98 -9.18
CA GLY A 276 -3.43 -30.25 -10.46
C GLY A 276 -3.36 -29.07 -11.44
N VAL A 277 -2.53 -28.06 -11.17
CA VAL A 277 -2.38 -26.87 -12.02
C VAL A 277 -1.35 -27.15 -13.10
N THR A 278 -1.73 -26.92 -14.35
CA THR A 278 -0.89 -27.18 -15.51
C THR A 278 -0.22 -25.90 -16.02
N GLY A 279 -0.96 -24.81 -16.16
CA GLY A 279 -0.45 -23.53 -16.62
C GLY A 279 -0.66 -22.43 -15.58
N THR A 280 0.30 -21.50 -15.46
CA THR A 280 0.17 -20.35 -14.58
C THR A 280 0.61 -19.04 -15.24
N LEU A 281 -0.01 -17.94 -14.84
CA LEU A 281 0.44 -16.59 -15.07
C LEU A 281 0.38 -15.87 -13.73
N VAL A 282 1.53 -15.35 -13.28
CA VAL A 282 1.61 -14.58 -12.04
C VAL A 282 2.09 -13.18 -12.36
N VAL A 283 1.36 -12.17 -11.87
CA VAL A 283 1.69 -10.77 -12.06
C VAL A 283 1.82 -10.10 -10.70
N SER A 284 2.91 -9.39 -10.51
CA SER A 284 3.26 -8.77 -9.23
C SER A 284 2.54 -7.43 -9.04
N LEU A 285 1.98 -7.24 -7.86
CA LEU A 285 1.49 -5.95 -7.39
C LEU A 285 2.56 -5.34 -6.48
N VAL A 286 3.37 -4.43 -7.04
CA VAL A 286 4.50 -3.81 -6.33
C VAL A 286 4.12 -2.41 -5.91
N ARG A 287 4.34 -2.11 -4.64
CA ARG A 287 4.09 -0.80 -4.05
C ARG A 287 5.30 -0.36 -3.22
N GLU A 288 5.77 0.87 -3.42
CA GLU A 288 6.90 1.44 -2.66
C GLU A 288 8.14 0.50 -2.67
N GLY A 289 8.41 -0.13 -3.83
CA GLY A 289 9.50 -1.09 -3.97
C GLY A 289 9.30 -2.42 -3.24
N ARG A 290 8.13 -2.66 -2.65
CA ARG A 290 7.76 -3.89 -1.93
C ARG A 290 6.67 -4.65 -2.64
N LEU A 291 6.73 -5.96 -2.54
CA LEU A 291 5.69 -6.85 -3.05
C LEU A 291 4.47 -6.78 -2.12
N TRP A 292 3.43 -6.05 -2.54
CA TRP A 292 2.16 -5.95 -1.81
C TRP A 292 1.31 -7.21 -1.98
N GLY A 293 1.34 -7.80 -3.19
CA GLY A 293 0.53 -8.96 -3.51
C GLY A 293 0.82 -9.49 -4.91
N LEU A 294 0.04 -10.48 -5.32
CA LEU A 294 0.13 -11.12 -6.62
C LEU A 294 -1.27 -11.24 -7.25
N ILE A 295 -1.34 -11.11 -8.56
CA ILE A 295 -2.44 -11.65 -9.36
C ILE A 295 -1.98 -13.03 -9.81
N ALA A 296 -2.56 -14.09 -9.27
CA ALA A 296 -2.21 -15.46 -9.59
C ALA A 296 -3.31 -16.10 -10.46
N CYS A 297 -2.94 -16.54 -11.65
CA CYS A 297 -3.82 -17.18 -12.61
C CYS A 297 -3.43 -18.67 -12.74
N HIS A 298 -4.40 -19.57 -12.62
CA HIS A 298 -4.22 -21.01 -12.76
C HIS A 298 -5.08 -21.56 -13.89
N HIS A 299 -4.50 -22.47 -14.65
CA HIS A 299 -5.20 -23.23 -15.70
C HIS A 299 -4.92 -24.71 -15.55
N TYR A 300 -5.91 -25.55 -15.83
CA TYR A 300 -5.83 -27.00 -15.60
C TYR A 300 -5.53 -27.80 -16.87
N ALA A 301 -5.08 -27.09 -17.91
CA ALA A 301 -4.52 -27.62 -19.15
C ALA A 301 -3.33 -26.73 -19.56
N PRO A 302 -2.46 -27.12 -20.50
CA PRO A 302 -1.43 -26.23 -21.03
C PRO A 302 -2.06 -24.95 -21.58
N ARG A 303 -1.49 -23.79 -21.21
CA ARG A 303 -2.04 -22.48 -21.60
C ARG A 303 -0.94 -21.51 -22.01
N HIS A 304 -0.92 -21.17 -23.29
CA HIS A 304 -0.08 -20.11 -23.82
C HIS A 304 -0.85 -18.78 -23.82
N VAL A 305 -0.21 -17.72 -23.41
CA VAL A 305 -0.72 -16.36 -23.42
C VAL A 305 0.30 -15.50 -24.16
N SER A 306 -0.13 -14.80 -25.19
CA SER A 306 0.76 -13.99 -26.05
C SER A 306 1.50 -12.93 -25.25
N PHE A 307 2.68 -12.54 -25.74
CA PHE A 307 3.50 -11.53 -25.09
C PHE A 307 2.73 -10.19 -24.94
N ALA A 308 1.93 -9.81 -25.93
CA ALA A 308 1.10 -8.60 -25.86
C ALA A 308 0.10 -8.63 -24.69
N VAL A 309 -0.56 -9.77 -24.45
CA VAL A 309 -1.52 -9.92 -23.33
C VAL A 309 -0.77 -9.89 -21.99
N ARG A 310 0.41 -10.50 -21.89
CA ARG A 310 1.25 -10.44 -20.69
C ARG A 310 1.67 -9.02 -20.35
N THR A 311 2.15 -8.26 -21.35
CA THR A 311 2.52 -6.85 -21.18
C THR A 311 1.32 -5.98 -20.81
N ALA A 312 0.14 -6.24 -21.41
CA ALA A 312 -1.09 -5.54 -21.03
C ALA A 312 -1.49 -5.84 -19.57
N THR A 313 -1.30 -7.08 -19.11
CA THR A 313 -1.60 -7.45 -17.73
C THR A 313 -0.61 -6.80 -16.76
N GLU A 314 0.65 -6.66 -17.15
CA GLU A 314 1.67 -5.94 -16.38
C GLU A 314 1.33 -4.45 -16.25
N LEU A 315 0.92 -3.80 -17.34
CA LEU A 315 0.41 -2.42 -17.31
C LEU A 315 -0.78 -2.26 -16.37
N LEU A 316 -1.73 -3.19 -16.43
CA LEU A 316 -2.88 -3.18 -15.53
C LEU A 316 -2.45 -3.33 -14.06
N ALA A 317 -1.43 -4.16 -13.77
CA ALA A 317 -0.90 -4.32 -12.42
C ALA A 317 -0.32 -3.02 -11.86
N GLU A 318 0.35 -2.20 -12.66
CA GLU A 318 0.81 -0.87 -12.26
C GLU A 318 -0.34 0.07 -11.91
N VAL A 319 -1.38 0.08 -12.73
CA VAL A 319 -2.59 0.88 -12.46
C VAL A 319 -3.27 0.41 -11.18
N ILE A 320 -3.37 -0.91 -10.97
CA ILE A 320 -3.96 -1.50 -9.77
C ILE A 320 -3.15 -1.13 -8.54
N ALA A 321 -1.82 -1.27 -8.56
CA ALA A 321 -0.94 -0.91 -7.45
C ALA A 321 -1.08 0.58 -7.08
N THR A 322 -1.14 1.46 -8.07
CA THR A 322 -1.38 2.89 -7.88
C THR A 322 -2.76 3.14 -7.25
N ARG A 323 -3.80 2.44 -7.71
CA ARG A 323 -5.15 2.58 -7.16
C ARG A 323 -5.25 2.08 -5.73
N ILE A 324 -4.58 0.96 -5.39
CA ILE A 324 -4.47 0.47 -4.01
C ILE A 324 -3.87 1.56 -3.12
N ALA A 325 -2.75 2.15 -3.55
CA ALA A 325 -2.11 3.24 -2.81
C ALA A 325 -3.05 4.43 -2.57
N ALA A 326 -3.80 4.83 -3.60
CA ALA A 326 -4.77 5.92 -3.49
C ALA A 326 -5.91 5.60 -2.49
N ILE A 327 -6.47 4.40 -2.53
CA ILE A 327 -7.53 3.96 -1.61
C ILE A 327 -7.01 3.94 -0.16
N GLU A 328 -5.82 3.40 0.08
CA GLU A 328 -5.25 3.34 1.42
C GLU A 328 -4.85 4.73 1.95
N ASN A 329 -4.32 5.61 1.09
CA ASN A 329 -4.02 7.00 1.48
C ASN A 329 -5.30 7.78 1.81
N TYR A 330 -6.39 7.57 1.04
CA TYR A 330 -7.68 8.15 1.37
C TYR A 330 -8.19 7.66 2.74
N ALA A 331 -8.06 6.37 3.02
CA ALA A 331 -8.43 5.82 4.34
C ALA A 331 -7.62 6.47 5.48
N ARG A 332 -6.30 6.69 5.28
CA ARG A 332 -5.45 7.40 6.26
C ARG A 332 -5.90 8.87 6.45
N ALA A 333 -6.25 9.56 5.38
CA ALA A 333 -6.76 10.94 5.48
C ALA A 333 -8.07 11.01 6.25
N GLN A 334 -8.97 10.02 6.08
CA GLN A 334 -10.21 9.93 6.85
C GLN A 334 -9.95 9.76 8.36
N VAL A 335 -8.92 9.01 8.74
CA VAL A 335 -8.47 8.90 10.14
C VAL A 335 -8.17 10.28 10.73
N ALA A 336 -7.38 11.10 10.05
CA ALA A 336 -7.04 12.46 10.51
C ALA A 336 -8.29 13.34 10.69
N ILE A 337 -9.30 13.20 9.83
CA ILE A 337 -10.57 13.93 9.96
C ILE A 337 -11.34 13.46 11.21
N GLN A 338 -11.35 12.17 11.50
CA GLN A 338 -12.03 11.61 12.68
C GLN A 338 -11.38 12.11 13.96
N VAL A 339 -10.04 12.11 14.02
CA VAL A 339 -9.29 12.65 15.17
C VAL A 339 -9.65 14.11 15.42
N ARG A 340 -9.59 14.96 14.39
CA ARG A 340 -9.97 16.37 14.52
C ARG A 340 -11.40 16.59 14.98
N ARG A 341 -12.35 15.77 14.53
CA ARG A 341 -13.74 15.83 15.02
C ARG A 341 -13.85 15.49 16.50
N LEU A 342 -13.07 14.50 16.97
CA LEU A 342 -13.02 14.16 18.39
C LEU A 342 -12.41 15.33 19.19
N GLU A 343 -11.25 15.85 18.77
CA GLU A 343 -10.61 17.01 19.38
C GLU A 343 -11.57 18.19 19.55
N GLN A 344 -12.22 18.60 18.45
CA GLN A 344 -13.18 19.70 18.48
C GLN A 344 -14.30 19.51 19.49
N ARG A 345 -14.85 18.30 19.57
CA ARG A 345 -15.95 18.01 20.49
C ARG A 345 -15.50 17.93 21.94
N LEU A 346 -14.30 17.41 22.21
CA LEU A 346 -13.75 17.39 23.57
C LEU A 346 -13.44 18.79 24.07
N ILE A 347 -12.90 19.65 23.18
CA ILE A 347 -12.67 21.05 23.47
C ILE A 347 -13.99 21.78 23.76
N GLU A 348 -15.03 21.56 22.93
CA GLU A 348 -16.34 22.16 23.10
C GLU A 348 -17.01 21.71 24.42
N ALA A 349 -16.90 20.43 24.74
CA ALA A 349 -17.45 19.88 25.97
C ALA A 349 -16.70 20.37 27.22
N THR A 350 -15.40 20.56 27.13
CA THR A 350 -14.61 21.15 28.23
C THR A 350 -15.10 22.55 28.59
N SER A 351 -15.54 23.34 27.58
CA SER A 351 -16.09 24.67 27.81
C SER A 351 -17.48 24.67 28.40
N THR A 352 -18.33 23.73 27.97
CA THR A 352 -19.76 23.71 28.35
C THR A 352 -20.01 22.96 29.63
N GLU A 353 -19.27 21.88 29.86
CA GLU A 353 -19.50 20.94 30.98
C GLU A 353 -18.37 20.97 32.03
N GLY A 354 -17.22 21.62 31.70
CA GLY A 354 -16.06 21.73 32.61
C GLY A 354 -15.26 20.45 32.80
N ASP A 355 -15.70 19.31 32.25
CA ASP A 355 -15.03 18.02 32.34
C ASP A 355 -15.05 17.28 31.00
N TRP A 356 -13.89 17.30 30.31
CA TRP A 356 -13.68 16.60 29.04
C TRP A 356 -13.84 15.08 29.14
N ARG A 357 -13.58 14.49 30.31
CA ARG A 357 -13.65 13.05 30.55
C ARG A 357 -15.07 12.54 30.42
N LEU A 358 -16.04 13.26 30.98
CA LEU A 358 -17.46 12.93 30.87
C LEU A 358 -17.95 13.06 29.42
N ALA A 359 -17.47 14.05 28.69
CA ALA A 359 -17.81 14.25 27.30
C ALA A 359 -17.29 13.11 26.39
N LEU A 360 -16.10 12.59 26.68
CA LEU A 360 -15.53 11.45 25.97
C LEU A 360 -16.44 10.21 26.08
N VAL A 361 -16.95 9.95 27.29
CA VAL A 361 -17.74 8.75 27.60
C VAL A 361 -19.22 8.89 27.20
N ARG A 362 -19.78 10.09 27.24
CA ARG A 362 -21.17 10.36 26.80
C ARG A 362 -21.41 10.23 25.31
N ASN A 363 -20.32 10.26 24.49
CA ASN A 363 -20.39 10.06 23.04
C ASN A 363 -19.71 8.76 22.60
N PRO A 364 -20.18 7.59 23.02
CA PRO A 364 -19.50 6.31 22.81
C PRO A 364 -19.29 5.99 21.32
N ARG A 365 -20.21 6.43 20.45
CA ARG A 365 -20.12 6.17 19.00
C ARG A 365 -18.86 6.79 18.37
N LEU A 366 -18.43 7.96 18.83
CA LEU A 366 -17.23 8.61 18.29
C LEU A 366 -15.94 7.88 18.65
N LEU A 367 -15.94 7.27 19.83
CA LEU A 367 -14.80 6.57 20.37
C LEU A 367 -14.74 5.11 19.86
N GLN A 368 -15.90 4.44 19.79
CA GLN A 368 -15.98 3.01 19.49
C GLN A 368 -16.12 2.71 18.00
N GLN A 369 -16.95 3.46 17.28
CA GLN A 369 -17.31 3.14 15.89
C GLN A 369 -16.12 3.16 14.93
N PRO A 370 -15.19 4.13 14.99
CA PRO A 370 -14.04 4.15 14.07
C PRO A 370 -13.11 2.95 14.23
N LEU A 371 -13.02 2.41 15.45
CA LEU A 371 -12.20 1.24 15.79
C LEU A 371 -13.00 -0.07 15.83
N GLN A 372 -14.28 -0.04 15.47
CA GLN A 372 -15.18 -1.19 15.55
C GLN A 372 -15.11 -1.88 16.95
N ALA A 373 -14.93 -1.08 17.99
CA ALA A 373 -14.86 -1.54 19.37
C ALA A 373 -16.25 -1.71 19.96
N THR A 374 -16.42 -2.71 20.84
CA THR A 374 -17.66 -2.97 21.57
C THR A 374 -17.73 -2.17 22.85
N GLY A 375 -16.59 -1.76 23.38
CA GLY A 375 -16.47 -0.95 24.58
C GLY A 375 -15.19 -0.13 24.59
N ALA A 376 -15.14 0.87 25.45
CA ALA A 376 -13.93 1.66 25.71
C ALA A 376 -13.87 2.07 27.19
N ALA A 377 -12.65 2.27 27.69
CA ALA A 377 -12.37 2.71 29.04
C ALA A 377 -11.27 3.75 29.07
N LEU A 378 -11.46 4.79 29.86
CA LEU A 378 -10.44 5.76 30.22
C LEU A 378 -10.01 5.52 31.66
N PHE A 379 -8.74 5.21 31.87
CA PHE A 379 -8.10 5.18 33.20
C PHE A 379 -7.19 6.40 33.31
N HIS A 380 -7.56 7.35 34.14
CA HIS A 380 -6.87 8.63 34.29
C HIS A 380 -6.96 9.15 35.71
N ASP A 381 -5.83 9.55 36.29
CA ASP A 381 -5.71 10.01 37.68
C ASP A 381 -6.31 9.03 38.72
N GLY A 382 -6.23 7.72 38.47
CA GLY A 382 -6.77 6.67 39.33
C GLY A 382 -8.29 6.47 39.20
N GLU A 383 -8.98 7.32 38.46
CA GLU A 383 -10.39 7.17 38.12
C GLU A 383 -10.58 6.33 36.87
N LEU A 384 -11.68 5.60 36.81
CA LEU A 384 -12.04 4.75 35.68
C LEU A 384 -13.41 5.17 35.14
N LEU A 385 -13.44 5.56 33.87
CA LEU A 385 -14.66 5.88 33.14
C LEU A 385 -14.83 4.90 31.99
N THR A 386 -16.02 4.40 31.78
CA THR A 386 -16.30 3.34 30.81
C THR A 386 -17.52 3.66 29.94
N CYS A 387 -17.52 3.13 28.71
CA CYS A 387 -18.67 3.17 27.83
C CYS A 387 -18.75 1.89 26.98
N GLY A 388 -19.96 1.46 26.65
CA GLY A 388 -20.20 0.21 25.91
C GLY A 388 -20.04 -1.05 26.76
N GLU A 389 -19.73 -2.17 26.11
CA GLU A 389 -19.49 -3.45 26.78
C GLU A 389 -18.03 -3.51 27.24
N VAL A 390 -17.79 -3.56 28.53
CA VAL A 390 -16.47 -3.57 29.14
C VAL A 390 -16.35 -4.62 30.24
N PRO A 391 -15.15 -5.10 30.58
CA PRO A 391 -14.90 -5.91 31.77
C PRO A 391 -15.28 -5.20 33.06
N SER A 392 -15.41 -5.95 34.15
CA SER A 392 -15.66 -5.37 35.46
C SER A 392 -14.51 -4.46 35.93
N THR A 393 -14.80 -3.54 36.85
CA THR A 393 -13.80 -2.59 37.38
C THR A 393 -12.53 -3.27 37.92
N PRO A 394 -12.58 -4.37 38.69
CA PRO A 394 -11.39 -5.10 39.13
C PRO A 394 -10.60 -5.67 37.96
N GLU A 395 -11.26 -6.23 36.95
CA GLU A 395 -10.64 -6.78 35.77
C GLU A 395 -9.95 -5.70 34.93
N LEU A 396 -10.60 -4.54 34.76
CA LEU A 396 -10.01 -3.39 34.08
C LEU A 396 -8.75 -2.89 34.77
N ARG A 397 -8.74 -2.86 36.11
CA ARG A 397 -7.53 -2.49 36.87
C ARG A 397 -6.41 -3.51 36.71
N ALA A 398 -6.73 -4.80 36.71
CA ALA A 398 -5.76 -5.86 36.46
C ALA A 398 -5.23 -5.79 35.02
N LEU A 399 -6.09 -5.46 34.06
CA LEU A 399 -5.72 -5.26 32.67
C LEU A 399 -4.73 -4.09 32.50
N VAL A 400 -5.00 -2.95 33.14
CA VAL A 400 -4.10 -1.79 33.15
C VAL A 400 -2.73 -2.17 33.73
N GLN A 401 -2.69 -2.90 34.85
CA GLN A 401 -1.43 -3.37 35.43
C GLN A 401 -0.66 -4.26 34.48
N TRP A 402 -1.32 -5.19 33.81
CA TRP A 402 -0.70 -6.07 32.84
C TRP A 402 -0.14 -5.29 31.62
N ILE A 403 -0.90 -4.35 31.08
CA ILE A 403 -0.47 -3.49 29.98
C ILE A 403 0.76 -2.68 30.38
N ASP A 404 0.74 -2.08 31.58
CA ASP A 404 1.82 -1.23 32.08
C ASP A 404 3.16 -1.99 32.25
N THR A 405 3.11 -3.28 32.58
CA THR A 405 4.32 -4.13 32.64
C THR A 405 4.94 -4.42 31.29
N ARG A 406 4.19 -4.27 30.18
CA ARG A 406 4.63 -4.57 28.81
C ARG A 406 4.92 -3.32 27.98
N SER A 407 4.34 -2.18 28.36
CA SER A 407 4.46 -0.93 27.63
C SER A 407 5.76 -0.21 27.96
N GLY A 408 6.89 -0.65 27.42
CA GLY A 408 8.15 0.10 27.44
C GLY A 408 8.32 1.09 26.28
N ASP A 409 7.41 1.08 25.30
CA ASP A 409 7.45 1.85 24.05
C ASP A 409 6.25 2.83 24.02
N PRO A 410 6.40 4.04 23.45
CA PRO A 410 5.29 4.96 23.23
C PRO A 410 4.22 4.46 22.21
N ALA A 411 4.50 3.36 21.51
CA ALA A 411 3.56 2.77 20.55
C ALA A 411 2.28 2.23 21.23
N PRO A 412 1.10 2.28 20.55
CA PRO A 412 -0.11 1.68 21.05
C PRO A 412 0.06 0.18 21.35
N PHE A 413 -0.38 -0.25 22.53
CA PHE A 413 -0.41 -1.68 22.88
C PHE A 413 -1.63 -2.34 22.23
N ALA A 414 -1.43 -3.46 21.54
CA ALA A 414 -2.50 -4.22 20.93
C ALA A 414 -2.37 -5.72 21.24
N CYS A 415 -3.48 -6.32 21.62
CA CYS A 415 -3.61 -7.76 21.82
C CYS A 415 -4.98 -8.20 21.31
N SER A 416 -5.06 -9.33 20.62
CA SER A 416 -6.32 -9.89 20.10
C SER A 416 -6.76 -11.17 20.85
N ALA A 417 -5.97 -11.63 21.82
CA ALA A 417 -6.22 -12.87 22.54
C ALA A 417 -5.78 -12.76 24.02
N VAL A 418 -6.34 -11.77 24.74
CA VAL A 418 -5.95 -11.42 26.11
C VAL A 418 -5.92 -12.63 27.04
N GLY A 419 -6.97 -13.47 27.04
CA GLY A 419 -7.05 -14.64 27.91
C GLY A 419 -6.02 -15.72 27.59
N ARG A 420 -5.55 -15.80 26.36
CA ARG A 420 -4.49 -16.71 25.93
C ARG A 420 -3.11 -16.17 26.30
N ASP A 421 -2.87 -14.89 26.05
CA ASP A 421 -1.57 -14.24 26.28
C ASP A 421 -1.33 -13.97 27.77
N HIS A 422 -2.40 -13.88 28.56
CA HIS A 422 -2.36 -13.74 30.01
C HIS A 422 -3.48 -14.54 30.67
N PRO A 423 -3.26 -15.83 31.01
CA PRO A 423 -4.29 -16.73 31.54
C PRO A 423 -5.00 -16.23 32.82
N ALA A 424 -4.34 -15.40 33.64
CA ALA A 424 -4.96 -14.77 34.82
C ALA A 424 -6.11 -13.81 34.46
N LEU A 425 -6.16 -13.33 33.22
CA LEU A 425 -7.23 -12.47 32.68
C LEU A 425 -8.20 -13.24 31.77
N ALA A 426 -8.24 -14.57 31.84
CA ALA A 426 -9.15 -15.36 30.99
C ALA A 426 -10.63 -15.01 31.20
N SER A 427 -11.01 -14.49 32.37
CA SER A 427 -12.38 -14.03 32.69
C SER A 427 -12.86 -12.87 31.81
N VAL A 428 -11.97 -12.03 31.26
CA VAL A 428 -12.33 -10.89 30.41
C VAL A 428 -12.70 -11.31 28.97
N THR A 429 -12.44 -12.56 28.60
CA THR A 429 -12.63 -13.07 27.23
C THR A 429 -13.98 -12.70 26.60
N PRO A 430 -15.13 -12.83 27.28
CA PRO A 430 -16.42 -12.54 26.66
C PRO A 430 -16.59 -11.08 26.22
N THR A 431 -15.98 -10.15 26.92
CA THR A 431 -16.14 -8.69 26.73
C THR A 431 -14.91 -8.03 26.12
N ALA A 432 -13.71 -8.58 26.37
CA ALA A 432 -12.43 -7.98 25.98
C ALA A 432 -11.40 -9.04 25.57
N SER A 433 -11.77 -9.93 24.67
CA SER A 433 -10.79 -10.82 24.00
C SER A 433 -9.71 -10.02 23.28
N GLY A 434 -10.08 -8.89 22.66
CA GLY A 434 -9.17 -7.94 22.07
C GLY A 434 -9.08 -6.66 22.88
N VAL A 435 -7.86 -6.17 23.13
CA VAL A 435 -7.59 -4.87 23.74
C VAL A 435 -6.62 -4.06 22.87
N LEU A 436 -6.94 -2.78 22.68
CA LEU A 436 -6.07 -1.77 22.11
C LEU A 436 -5.95 -0.66 23.14
N ALA A 437 -4.75 -0.27 23.50
CA ALA A 437 -4.53 0.72 24.55
C ALA A 437 -3.45 1.73 24.12
N VAL A 438 -3.70 3.00 24.42
CA VAL A 438 -2.72 4.08 24.27
C VAL A 438 -2.42 4.69 25.62
N ARG A 439 -1.15 4.93 25.87
CA ARG A 439 -0.67 5.56 27.07
C ARG A 439 -0.86 7.07 26.99
N LEU A 440 -1.46 7.68 27.99
CA LEU A 440 -1.72 9.12 28.05
C LEU A 440 -0.73 9.89 28.90
N SER A 441 0.10 9.18 29.69
CA SER A 441 1.09 9.79 30.59
C SER A 441 2.37 8.97 30.63
N ALA A 442 3.51 9.64 30.55
CA ALA A 442 4.82 8.99 30.71
C ALA A 442 5.11 8.59 32.18
N LEU A 443 4.50 9.26 33.14
CA LEU A 443 4.80 9.11 34.57
C LEU A 443 3.77 8.27 35.33
N ARG A 444 2.57 8.10 34.79
CA ARG A 444 1.47 7.40 35.42
C ARG A 444 0.89 6.33 34.49
N PRO A 445 0.25 5.29 35.03
CA PRO A 445 -0.44 4.28 34.21
C PRO A 445 -1.79 4.79 33.71
N ASP A 446 -1.81 5.94 33.04
CA ASP A 446 -2.99 6.53 32.44
C ASP A 446 -3.18 6.00 31.03
N TYR A 447 -4.33 5.42 30.73
CA TYR A 447 -4.60 4.73 29.46
C TYR A 447 -5.97 5.04 28.92
N LEU A 448 -6.08 5.21 27.62
CA LEU A 448 -7.32 5.07 26.87
C LEU A 448 -7.30 3.68 26.21
N MET A 449 -8.36 2.91 26.43
CA MET A 449 -8.46 1.51 26.02
C MET A 449 -9.73 1.28 25.22
N TRP A 450 -9.63 0.42 24.21
CA TRP A 450 -10.75 -0.08 23.41
C TRP A 450 -10.80 -1.60 23.49
N PHE A 451 -12.02 -2.15 23.46
CA PHE A 451 -12.25 -3.58 23.61
C PHE A 451 -13.01 -4.13 22.42
N ARG A 452 -12.62 -5.32 22.00
CA ARG A 452 -13.38 -6.17 21.08
C ARG A 452 -13.73 -7.46 21.80
N LYS A 453 -14.99 -7.83 21.76
CA LYS A 453 -15.45 -9.10 22.32
C LYS A 453 -14.95 -10.28 21.51
N GLU A 454 -15.02 -11.45 22.12
CA GLU A 454 -14.72 -12.70 21.43
C GLU A 454 -15.52 -12.82 20.13
N GLN A 455 -14.82 -13.17 19.07
CA GLN A 455 -15.40 -13.59 17.81
C GLN A 455 -14.85 -14.96 17.48
N LEU A 456 -15.72 -15.93 17.25
CA LEU A 456 -15.32 -17.20 16.70
C LEU A 456 -14.76 -16.94 15.30
N GLN A 457 -13.45 -17.00 15.17
CA GLN A 457 -12.78 -16.87 13.88
C GLN A 457 -12.51 -18.25 13.33
N SER A 458 -13.00 -18.51 12.11
CA SER A 458 -12.56 -19.64 11.31
C SER A 458 -11.46 -19.15 10.37
N VAL A 459 -10.22 -19.50 10.65
CA VAL A 459 -9.10 -19.28 9.74
C VAL A 459 -8.98 -20.52 8.88
N THR A 460 -9.17 -20.34 7.58
CA THR A 460 -9.07 -21.42 6.60
C THR A 460 -7.69 -21.40 5.96
N TRP A 461 -6.88 -22.40 6.24
CA TRP A 461 -5.58 -22.61 5.62
C TRP A 461 -5.70 -23.52 4.41
N ALA A 462 -4.88 -23.30 3.42
CA ALA A 462 -4.71 -24.26 2.32
C ALA A 462 -3.85 -25.46 2.78
N GLY A 463 -4.42 -26.30 3.63
CA GLY A 463 -3.75 -27.39 4.32
C GLY A 463 -3.28 -27.01 5.74
N ASP A 464 -2.91 -28.00 6.55
CA ASP A 464 -2.48 -27.82 7.94
C ASP A 464 -1.15 -27.03 8.02
N PRO A 465 -1.11 -25.79 8.57
CA PRO A 465 0.09 -24.97 8.63
C PRO A 465 1.13 -25.52 9.62
N THR A 466 0.73 -26.37 10.57
CA THR A 466 1.58 -26.89 11.64
C THR A 466 2.21 -28.25 11.30
N LYS A 467 1.82 -28.85 10.18
CA LYS A 467 2.34 -30.17 9.79
C LYS A 467 3.85 -30.08 9.54
N PRO A 468 4.68 -30.78 10.30
CA PRO A 468 6.10 -30.85 10.02
C PRO A 468 6.32 -31.45 8.63
N MET A 469 7.35 -30.98 7.92
CA MET A 469 7.79 -31.60 6.66
C MET A 469 8.37 -32.96 6.98
N ILE A 470 7.53 -34.00 6.89
CA ILE A 470 7.92 -35.34 7.18
C ILE A 470 8.68 -35.89 5.97
N ASP A 471 9.90 -36.38 6.20
CA ASP A 471 10.73 -37.15 5.27
C ASP A 471 11.30 -36.41 4.05
N ASN A 472 11.33 -35.07 4.01
CA ASN A 472 11.90 -34.31 2.91
C ASN A 472 11.46 -34.76 1.49
N ASP A 473 10.24 -35.34 1.39
CA ASP A 473 9.70 -35.89 0.16
C ASP A 473 8.89 -34.86 -0.63
N PRO A 474 9.35 -34.41 -1.83
CA PRO A 474 8.64 -33.44 -2.65
C PRO A 474 7.24 -33.86 -3.07
N LEU A 475 6.96 -35.17 -3.13
CA LEU A 475 5.62 -35.68 -3.43
C LEU A 475 4.63 -35.45 -2.28
N LYS A 476 5.15 -35.20 -1.08
CA LYS A 476 4.39 -34.85 0.10
C LYS A 476 4.36 -33.31 0.33
N LEU A 477 4.92 -32.56 -0.61
CA LEU A 477 4.81 -31.09 -0.63
C LEU A 477 3.34 -30.66 -0.66
N SER A 478 2.86 -30.40 0.48
CA SER A 478 1.48 -30.00 0.70
C SER A 478 1.45 -28.55 1.22
N PRO A 479 0.45 -27.81 0.98
CA PRO A 479 -0.92 -27.84 1.52
C PRO A 479 -1.77 -28.95 0.98
N ARG A 480 -1.56 -29.72 0.39
CA ARG A 480 -0.52 -29.95 -0.40
C ARG A 480 -0.75 -31.34 -0.93
N ARG A 481 -1.22 -32.27 -0.27
CA ARG A 481 -1.83 -33.46 -0.80
C ARG A 481 -3.35 -33.41 -0.82
N SER A 482 -3.95 -32.67 0.05
CA SER A 482 -5.36 -32.30 -0.04
C SER A 482 -5.45 -30.80 0.15
N PHE A 483 -5.85 -30.07 -0.87
CA PHE A 483 -6.35 -28.72 -0.75
C PHE A 483 -7.67 -28.69 0.04
N ALA A 484 -7.98 -29.74 0.79
CA ALA A 484 -9.04 -29.74 1.77
C ALA A 484 -8.77 -28.60 2.76
N ALA A 485 -9.68 -27.65 2.78
CA ALA A 485 -9.62 -26.53 3.69
C ALA A 485 -9.47 -27.05 5.11
N TRP A 486 -8.35 -26.74 5.74
CA TRP A 486 -8.18 -26.97 7.16
C TRP A 486 -8.69 -25.75 7.90
N SER A 487 -9.77 -25.91 8.64
CA SER A 487 -10.38 -24.82 9.38
C SER A 487 -10.05 -24.93 10.85
N GLU A 488 -9.32 -23.96 11.35
CA GLU A 488 -9.11 -23.76 12.78
C GLU A 488 -10.18 -22.82 13.33
N ILE A 489 -10.98 -23.33 14.27
CA ILE A 489 -11.87 -22.48 15.06
C ILE A 489 -11.05 -21.94 16.21
N VAL A 490 -10.60 -20.71 16.08
CA VAL A 490 -9.85 -20.02 17.12
C VAL A 490 -10.85 -19.42 18.10
N ARG A 491 -10.86 -19.96 19.35
CA ARG A 491 -11.66 -19.46 20.48
C ARG A 491 -10.83 -18.51 21.32
N GLY A 492 -11.49 -17.63 22.06
CA GLY A 492 -10.81 -16.69 22.97
C GLY A 492 -10.09 -15.56 22.24
N THR A 493 -10.42 -15.31 20.98
CA THR A 493 -9.80 -14.26 20.17
C THR A 493 -10.85 -13.26 19.66
N ALA A 494 -10.41 -12.04 19.43
CA ALA A 494 -11.17 -11.00 18.77
C ALA A 494 -10.63 -10.76 17.35
N ALA A 495 -11.35 -9.97 16.55
CA ALA A 495 -10.84 -9.47 15.28
C ALA A 495 -9.48 -8.75 15.50
N PRO A 496 -8.44 -9.07 14.72
CA PRO A 496 -7.13 -8.45 14.88
C PRO A 496 -7.19 -6.94 14.70
N TRP A 497 -6.34 -6.23 15.43
CA TRP A 497 -6.16 -4.79 15.27
C TRP A 497 -5.31 -4.51 14.06
N THR A 498 -5.83 -3.73 13.12
CA THR A 498 -5.12 -3.37 11.90
C THR A 498 -4.10 -2.26 12.15
N ALA A 499 -3.13 -2.08 11.24
CA ALA A 499 -2.21 -0.94 11.29
C ALA A 499 -2.95 0.41 11.27
N ALA A 500 -4.11 0.48 10.59
CA ALA A 500 -4.96 1.66 10.60
C ALA A 500 -5.62 1.90 11.97
N ASP A 501 -6.06 0.82 12.66
CA ASP A 501 -6.60 0.92 14.01
C ASP A 501 -5.53 1.43 14.99
N LEU A 502 -4.30 0.91 14.90
CA LEU A 502 -3.16 1.35 15.72
C LEU A 502 -2.83 2.83 15.49
N ALA A 503 -2.76 3.25 14.23
CA ALA A 503 -2.51 4.63 13.87
C ALA A 503 -3.61 5.57 14.38
N LEU A 504 -4.88 5.16 14.26
CA LEU A 504 -6.03 5.92 14.73
C LEU A 504 -6.04 6.02 16.27
N ALA A 505 -5.77 4.92 16.96
CA ALA A 505 -5.70 4.90 18.43
C ALA A 505 -4.55 5.79 18.92
N GLY A 506 -3.37 5.72 18.29
CA GLY A 506 -2.24 6.60 18.59
C GLY A 506 -2.62 8.07 18.43
N ALA A 507 -3.23 8.43 17.31
CA ALA A 507 -3.66 9.79 17.04
C ALA A 507 -4.76 10.28 18.01
N PHE A 508 -5.67 9.40 18.46
CA PHE A 508 -6.61 9.74 19.54
C PHE A 508 -5.89 9.95 20.87
N GLY A 509 -4.87 9.14 21.17
CA GLY A 509 -4.05 9.32 22.36
C GLY A 509 -3.32 10.65 22.35
N ASP A 510 -2.66 11.00 21.26
CA ASP A 510 -1.94 12.28 21.09
C ASP A 510 -2.89 13.48 21.25
N ALA A 511 -4.05 13.43 20.59
CA ALA A 511 -5.08 14.45 20.72
C ALA A 511 -5.57 14.62 22.16
N LEU A 512 -5.76 13.51 22.86
CA LEU A 512 -6.20 13.53 24.26
C LEU A 512 -5.11 14.10 25.19
N VAL A 513 -3.86 13.72 24.96
CA VAL A 513 -2.70 14.27 25.69
C VAL A 513 -2.62 15.78 25.51
N ASP A 514 -2.75 16.27 24.26
CA ASP A 514 -2.76 17.71 23.99
C ASP A 514 -3.89 18.44 24.74
N ILE A 515 -5.10 17.88 24.77
CA ILE A 515 -6.24 18.41 25.53
C ILE A 515 -5.98 18.38 27.04
N ILE A 516 -5.43 17.27 27.57
CA ILE A 516 -5.10 17.14 28.98
C ILE A 516 -4.10 18.21 29.39
N VAL A 517 -3.03 18.39 28.57
CA VAL A 517 -2.01 19.40 28.79
C VAL A 517 -2.61 20.81 28.82
N GLN A 518 -3.47 21.12 27.84
CA GLN A 518 -4.13 22.44 27.77
C GLN A 518 -5.05 22.70 28.96
N VAL A 519 -5.90 21.75 29.28
CA VAL A 519 -6.84 21.89 30.40
C VAL A 519 -6.10 22.04 31.72
N ASN A 520 -5.02 21.28 31.90
CA ASN A 520 -4.19 21.40 33.10
C ASN A 520 -3.44 22.74 33.12
N ALA A 521 -2.89 23.17 31.98
CA ALA A 521 -2.23 24.48 31.87
C ALA A 521 -3.18 25.63 32.22
N VAL A 522 -4.40 25.58 31.69
CA VAL A 522 -5.41 26.61 31.98
C VAL A 522 -5.82 26.60 33.47
N ARG A 523 -6.06 25.45 34.07
CA ARG A 523 -6.39 25.33 35.52
C ARG A 523 -5.26 25.86 36.41
N LEU A 524 -4.00 25.66 36.00
CA LEU A 524 -2.83 26.12 36.75
C LEU A 524 -2.57 27.63 36.57
N LEU A 525 -2.84 28.17 35.39
CA LEU A 525 -2.78 29.62 35.12
C LEU A 525 -3.75 30.43 35.97
N ILE A 526 -4.89 29.81 36.32
CA ILE A 526 -5.94 30.43 37.15
C ILE A 526 -5.59 30.36 38.64
N ALA A 527 -4.82 29.34 39.02
CA ALA A 527 -4.33 29.25 40.41
C ALA A 527 -3.11 30.21 40.56
N GLU A 528 -3.37 31.37 41.15
CA GLU A 528 -2.53 32.59 41.23
C GLU A 528 -1.03 32.41 41.55
N HIS A 529 -0.56 31.27 42.01
CA HIS A 529 0.81 31.08 42.54
C HIS A 529 1.72 30.16 41.73
N GLN A 530 1.29 29.57 40.60
CA GLN A 530 2.10 28.57 39.90
C GLN A 530 2.40 28.90 38.41
N LEU A 531 2.20 30.13 38.01
CA LEU A 531 2.33 30.60 36.63
C LEU A 531 3.70 30.31 35.97
N ALA A 532 4.79 30.30 36.73
CA ALA A 532 6.12 30.13 36.15
C ALA A 532 6.41 28.68 35.69
N GLN A 533 5.97 27.67 36.41
CA GLN A 533 6.16 26.27 36.04
C GLN A 533 5.24 25.85 34.89
N VAL A 534 4.05 26.40 34.84
CA VAL A 534 3.04 26.12 33.80
C VAL A 534 3.46 26.66 32.46
N ARG A 535 4.08 27.86 32.42
CA ARG A 535 4.56 28.47 31.18
C ARG A 535 5.54 27.56 30.42
N ALA A 536 6.41 26.83 31.11
CA ALA A 536 7.38 25.96 30.47
C ALA A 536 6.70 24.72 29.81
N THR A 537 5.67 24.17 30.45
CA THR A 537 4.99 22.95 29.97
C THR A 537 4.05 23.23 28.78
N VAL A 538 3.46 24.45 28.73
CA VAL A 538 2.52 24.84 27.66
C VAL A 538 3.24 25.42 26.44
N ALA A 539 4.50 25.82 26.57
CA ALA A 539 5.29 26.37 25.45
C ALA A 539 5.40 25.38 24.28
N ASP A 540 5.34 24.08 24.55
CA ASP A 540 5.44 23.01 23.54
C ASP A 540 4.10 22.55 22.98
N SER A 541 2.97 23.12 23.44
CA SER A 541 1.64 22.79 22.87
C SER A 541 1.55 23.18 21.40
N LYS A 542 0.94 22.31 20.60
CA LYS A 542 0.70 22.54 19.16
C LYS A 542 -0.45 23.53 18.89
N GLU A 543 -1.37 23.68 19.83
CA GLU A 543 -2.48 24.61 19.69
C GLU A 543 -2.12 26.00 20.22
N ALA A 544 -2.56 27.02 19.51
CA ALA A 544 -2.34 28.41 19.87
C ALA A 544 -3.33 28.84 20.97
N VAL A 545 -2.81 29.14 22.16
CA VAL A 545 -3.61 29.51 23.34
C VAL A 545 -3.19 30.87 23.88
N VAL A 546 -4.18 31.69 24.23
CA VAL A 546 -4.00 33.00 24.91
C VAL A 546 -4.95 33.04 26.10
N VAL A 547 -4.43 33.50 27.24
CA VAL A 547 -5.20 33.76 28.45
C VAL A 547 -5.15 35.26 28.79
N ALA A 548 -6.31 35.85 28.97
CA ALA A 548 -6.44 37.25 29.32
C ALA A 548 -7.31 37.42 30.58
N GLY A 549 -6.95 38.35 31.44
CA GLY A 549 -7.77 38.71 32.61
C GLY A 549 -9.03 39.45 32.25
N ALA A 550 -10.01 39.49 33.16
CA ALA A 550 -11.26 40.20 33.01
C ALA A 550 -11.08 41.71 32.69
N ALA A 551 -9.94 42.28 33.10
CA ALA A 551 -9.58 43.69 32.81
C ALA A 551 -8.93 43.93 31.42
N GLY A 552 -8.73 42.84 30.63
CA GLY A 552 -8.20 42.95 29.27
C GLY A 552 -6.69 42.94 29.13
N HIS A 553 -5.96 42.52 30.15
CA HIS A 553 -4.51 42.29 30.07
C HIS A 553 -4.27 40.82 29.69
N ALA A 554 -3.42 40.56 28.70
CA ALA A 554 -3.00 39.22 28.39
C ALA A 554 -2.01 38.72 29.47
N PHE A 555 -2.35 37.65 30.17
CA PHE A 555 -1.46 37.05 31.18
C PHE A 555 -0.48 36.07 30.56
N TYR A 556 -0.92 35.39 29.51
CA TYR A 556 -0.12 34.36 28.88
C TYR A 556 -0.58 34.12 27.42
N ALA A 557 0.40 33.93 26.56
CA ALA A 557 0.22 33.34 25.25
C ALA A 557 1.30 32.29 25.00
N ASN A 558 0.97 31.16 24.40
CA ASN A 558 1.94 30.11 24.16
C ASN A 558 2.74 30.32 22.87
N THR A 559 3.81 29.56 22.69
CA THR A 559 4.70 29.63 21.52
C THR A 559 3.94 29.31 20.22
N ALA A 560 2.94 28.43 20.27
CA ALA A 560 2.13 28.08 19.13
C ALA A 560 1.29 29.27 18.64
N PHE A 561 0.78 30.11 19.56
CA PHE A 561 0.08 31.33 19.18
C PHE A 561 1.02 32.32 18.47
N TYR A 562 2.22 32.54 19.01
CA TYR A 562 3.18 33.46 18.38
C TYR A 562 3.62 32.94 17.00
N ARG A 563 3.82 31.64 16.84
CA ARG A 563 4.10 31.06 15.53
C ARG A 563 2.91 31.18 14.58
N LEU A 564 1.69 30.93 15.07
CA LEU A 564 0.47 31.04 14.27
C LEU A 564 0.24 32.47 13.79
N ALA A 565 0.45 33.43 14.69
CA ALA A 565 0.25 34.87 14.43
C ALA A 565 1.43 35.51 13.68
N GLU A 566 2.60 34.84 13.61
CA GLU A 566 3.86 35.39 13.09
C GLU A 566 4.24 36.70 13.79
N ARG A 567 4.16 36.71 15.14
CA ARG A 567 4.43 37.87 15.99
C ARG A 567 5.38 37.52 17.13
N GLU A 568 6.09 38.59 17.59
CA GLU A 568 6.92 38.46 18.78
C GLU A 568 6.09 38.69 20.06
N PRO A 569 6.52 38.09 21.20
CA PRO A 569 5.79 38.16 22.47
C PRO A 569 5.50 39.60 22.95
N ASP A 570 6.40 40.55 22.67
CA ASP A 570 6.27 41.94 23.10
C ASP A 570 5.19 42.69 22.35
N GLU A 571 4.82 42.26 21.15
CA GLU A 571 3.78 42.88 20.31
C GLU A 571 2.35 42.50 20.75
N CYS A 572 2.19 41.45 21.58
CA CYS A 572 0.88 40.87 21.95
C CYS A 572 0.55 40.99 23.43
N ARG A 573 1.13 41.96 24.16
CA ARG A 573 0.97 42.09 25.61
C ARG A 573 -0.38 42.64 26.06
N THR A 574 -1.14 43.27 25.18
CA THR A 574 -2.47 43.81 25.49
C THR A 574 -3.54 43.19 24.64
N LEU A 575 -4.75 43.14 25.16
CA LEU A 575 -5.91 42.63 24.42
C LEU A 575 -6.14 43.46 23.13
N GLU A 576 -5.91 44.77 23.17
CA GLU A 576 -6.08 45.62 21.98
C GLU A 576 -5.06 45.33 20.89
N ALA A 577 -3.80 45.06 21.26
CA ALA A 577 -2.78 44.61 20.31
C ALA A 577 -3.16 43.27 19.66
N MET A 578 -3.75 42.35 20.42
CA MET A 578 -4.24 41.07 19.90
C MET A 578 -5.47 41.22 19.00
N LEU A 579 -6.41 42.14 19.37
CA LEU A 579 -7.58 42.43 18.54
C LEU A 579 -7.19 42.98 17.17
N ALA A 580 -6.08 43.74 17.10
CA ALA A 580 -5.54 44.28 15.85
C ALA A 580 -4.98 43.19 14.90
N LEU A 581 -4.75 41.98 15.39
CA LEU A 581 -4.32 40.83 14.55
C LEU A 581 -5.44 40.23 13.70
N PHE A 582 -6.69 40.60 13.95
CA PHE A 582 -7.82 40.06 13.19
C PHE A 582 -8.24 41.04 12.09
N THR A 583 -8.71 40.45 10.98
CA THR A 583 -9.27 41.27 9.87
C THR A 583 -10.53 42.04 10.28
N GLN A 584 -11.23 41.58 11.34
CA GLN A 584 -12.47 42.18 11.84
C GLN A 584 -12.39 42.39 13.36
N PRO A 585 -11.64 43.39 13.84
CA PRO A 585 -11.47 43.66 15.29
C PRO A 585 -12.78 44.00 16.02
N ALA A 586 -13.73 44.61 15.31
CA ALA A 586 -15.03 44.95 15.88
C ALA A 586 -15.86 43.69 16.25
N LEU A 587 -15.81 42.66 15.42
CA LEU A 587 -16.48 41.38 15.67
C LEU A 587 -15.90 40.71 16.92
N VAL A 588 -14.57 40.75 17.08
CA VAL A 588 -13.90 40.19 18.25
C VAL A 588 -14.30 40.89 19.55
N ARG A 589 -14.39 42.23 19.52
CA ARG A 589 -14.89 43.03 20.66
C ARG A 589 -16.34 42.70 21.01
N GLN A 590 -17.19 42.54 20.00
CA GLN A 590 -18.58 42.13 20.19
C GLN A 590 -18.67 40.74 20.82
N MET A 591 -17.92 39.78 20.32
CA MET A 591 -17.80 38.41 20.86
C MET A 591 -17.37 38.43 22.33
N MET A 592 -16.33 39.19 22.67
CA MET A 592 -15.88 39.31 24.06
C MET A 592 -16.94 39.91 24.97
N GLY A 593 -17.69 40.91 24.46
CA GLY A 593 -18.83 41.48 25.16
C GLY A 593 -19.92 40.44 25.47
N GLN A 594 -20.23 39.61 24.51
CA GLN A 594 -21.17 38.50 24.68
C GLN A 594 -20.66 37.43 25.69
N VAL A 595 -19.41 36.97 25.55
CA VAL A 595 -18.80 36.00 26.49
C VAL A 595 -18.80 36.56 27.91
N ARG A 596 -18.54 37.87 28.10
CA ARG A 596 -18.58 38.52 29.40
C ARG A 596 -20.01 38.62 29.98
N ALA A 597 -20.99 38.96 29.16
CA ALA A 597 -22.37 39.13 29.61
C ALA A 597 -23.08 37.81 29.86
N GLU A 598 -22.89 36.82 29.02
CA GLU A 598 -23.57 35.57 29.05
C GLU A 598 -22.83 34.48 29.86
N GLN A 599 -21.56 34.70 30.16
CA GLN A 599 -20.63 33.74 30.75
C GLN A 599 -20.65 32.36 30.03
N ARG A 600 -20.79 32.40 28.70
CA ARG A 600 -20.82 31.23 27.83
C ARG A 600 -19.65 31.28 26.82
N ALA A 601 -19.16 30.08 26.46
CA ALA A 601 -18.15 29.96 25.43
C ALA A 601 -18.67 30.45 24.08
N TRP A 602 -17.82 31.19 23.34
CA TRP A 602 -18.07 31.59 21.97
C TRP A 602 -17.11 30.85 21.03
N ARG A 603 -17.59 30.53 19.83
CA ARG A 603 -16.78 29.92 18.78
C ARG A 603 -17.14 30.52 17.43
N GLY A 604 -16.13 30.76 16.59
CA GLY A 604 -16.33 31.22 15.23
C GLY A 604 -15.05 31.08 14.38
N GLU A 605 -15.22 31.19 13.07
CA GLU A 605 -14.11 31.27 12.14
C GLU A 605 -13.74 32.74 11.92
N MET A 606 -12.46 33.03 11.96
CA MET A 606 -11.92 34.38 11.74
C MET A 606 -10.68 34.28 10.86
N ALA A 607 -10.25 35.44 10.34
CA ALA A 607 -9.01 35.52 9.59
C ALA A 607 -7.98 36.34 10.37
N LEU A 608 -6.80 35.79 10.56
CA LEU A 608 -5.69 36.35 11.30
C LEU A 608 -4.72 36.99 10.32
N LEU A 609 -4.36 38.27 10.57
CA LEU A 609 -3.42 39.00 9.72
C LEU A 609 -1.99 38.58 10.01
N ARG A 610 -1.28 38.16 8.99
CA ARG A 610 0.15 37.82 9.02
C ARG A 610 0.98 38.93 8.35
N SER A 611 2.25 39.03 8.73
CA SER A 611 3.17 39.99 8.12
C SER A 611 3.48 39.59 6.66
N GLY A 612 2.87 40.31 5.69
CA GLY A 612 3.19 40.15 4.27
C GLY A 612 2.58 38.93 3.56
N ALA A 613 1.68 38.17 4.20
CA ALA A 613 1.02 37.01 3.66
C ALA A 613 -0.52 37.15 3.61
N GLU A 614 -1.20 36.27 2.89
CA GLU A 614 -2.66 36.20 2.92
C GLU A 614 -3.19 35.93 4.34
N PRO A 615 -4.36 36.51 4.70
CA PRO A 615 -4.96 36.27 6.00
C PRO A 615 -5.18 34.77 6.27
N LEU A 616 -4.71 34.29 7.42
CA LEU A 616 -4.83 32.92 7.82
C LEU A 616 -6.24 32.62 8.34
N PRO A 617 -7.00 31.68 7.77
CA PRO A 617 -8.27 31.27 8.34
C PRO A 617 -8.04 30.48 9.62
N VAL A 618 -8.60 30.95 10.73
CA VAL A 618 -8.49 30.32 12.03
C VAL A 618 -9.87 30.10 12.65
N SER A 619 -10.05 28.98 13.34
CA SER A 619 -11.13 28.78 14.29
C SER A 619 -10.71 29.41 15.62
N VAL A 620 -11.50 30.31 16.13
CA VAL A 620 -11.29 30.95 17.44
C VAL A 620 -12.36 30.49 18.38
N ARG A 621 -11.93 30.09 19.57
CA ARG A 621 -12.80 29.78 20.69
C ARG A 621 -12.41 30.65 21.87
N ALA A 622 -13.39 31.38 22.39
CA ALA A 622 -13.24 32.23 23.56
C ALA A 622 -14.07 31.63 24.73
N GLU A 623 -13.42 31.38 25.85
CA GLU A 623 -14.03 30.80 27.04
C GLU A 623 -13.93 31.75 28.22
N PRO A 624 -15.03 31.98 28.94
CA PRO A 624 -14.98 32.69 30.22
C PRO A 624 -14.42 31.76 31.30
N VAL A 625 -13.61 32.32 32.18
CA VAL A 625 -13.07 31.65 33.36
C VAL A 625 -13.78 32.19 34.58
N PRO A 626 -14.77 31.43 35.19
CA PRO A 626 -15.43 31.88 36.36
C PRO A 626 -14.60 31.60 37.63
N ALA A 627 -14.68 32.47 38.60
CA ALA A 627 -14.23 32.21 39.97
C ALA A 627 -15.21 31.32 40.73
N ARG A 628 -14.80 30.80 41.88
CA ARG A 628 -15.66 29.99 42.74
C ARG A 628 -16.93 30.72 43.23
N ASP A 629 -16.89 32.03 43.26
CA ASP A 629 -18.01 32.93 43.65
C ASP A 629 -18.87 33.33 42.43
N GLY A 630 -18.60 32.84 41.25
CA GLY A 630 -19.32 33.17 40.01
C GLY A 630 -18.82 34.46 39.33
N ALA A 631 -17.82 35.15 39.88
CA ALA A 631 -17.19 36.31 39.21
C ALA A 631 -16.36 35.83 38.00
N LEU A 632 -16.20 36.69 36.99
CA LEU A 632 -15.35 36.42 35.85
C LEU A 632 -13.90 36.72 36.18
N LEU A 633 -13.02 35.73 36.19
CA LEU A 633 -11.57 35.89 36.36
C LEU A 633 -10.87 36.32 35.08
N GLY A 634 -11.33 35.82 33.93
CA GLY A 634 -10.69 36.12 32.67
C GLY A 634 -11.28 35.31 31.47
N PHE A 635 -10.51 35.30 30.40
CA PHE A 635 -10.87 34.62 29.16
C PHE A 635 -9.71 33.72 28.70
N ILE A 636 -10.07 32.63 28.07
CA ILE A 636 -9.15 31.77 27.34
C ILE A 636 -9.52 31.81 25.88
N PHE A 637 -8.55 32.04 25.03
CA PHE A 637 -8.70 31.99 23.60
C PHE A 637 -7.88 30.84 23.06
N ILE A 638 -8.50 30.01 22.22
CA ILE A 638 -7.87 28.90 21.51
C ILE A 638 -8.02 29.14 20.01
N PHE A 639 -6.92 28.99 19.27
CA PHE A 639 -6.84 29.25 17.84
C PHE A 639 -6.40 27.99 17.12
N ASN A 640 -7.14 27.57 16.11
CA ASN A 640 -6.79 26.46 15.25
C ASN A 640 -6.69 26.91 13.80
N ASP A 641 -5.61 26.53 13.12
CA ASP A 641 -5.42 26.77 11.70
C ASP A 641 -6.34 25.86 10.88
N LEU A 642 -7.21 26.49 10.09
CA LEU A 642 -8.14 25.79 9.21
C LEU A 642 -7.58 25.56 7.80
N THR A 643 -6.33 25.97 7.52
CA THR A 643 -5.76 25.95 6.16
C THR A 643 -5.73 24.54 5.59
N ALA A 644 -5.26 23.56 6.35
CA ALA A 644 -5.18 22.18 5.90
C ALA A 644 -6.58 21.58 5.68
N GLN A 645 -7.53 21.90 6.55
CA GLN A 645 -8.92 21.45 6.44
C GLN A 645 -9.60 22.07 5.21
N LYS A 646 -9.47 23.38 4.99
CA LYS A 646 -10.05 24.07 3.82
C LYS A 646 -9.42 23.61 2.51
N ARG A 647 -8.12 23.27 2.52
CA ARG A 647 -7.44 22.68 1.36
C ARG A 647 -7.89 21.25 1.08
N ALA A 648 -8.04 20.42 2.11
CA ALA A 648 -8.57 19.06 1.97
C ALA A 648 -10.01 19.06 1.44
N ASP A 649 -10.86 19.96 1.95
CA ASP A 649 -12.24 20.13 1.48
C ASP A 649 -12.28 20.62 0.02
N ALA A 650 -11.41 21.56 -0.34
CA ALA A 650 -11.28 22.03 -1.71
C ALA A 650 -10.75 20.95 -2.67
N ALA A 651 -9.77 20.16 -2.22
CA ALA A 651 -9.24 19.03 -3.00
C ALA A 651 -10.32 17.94 -3.22
N ARG A 652 -11.09 17.65 -2.19
CA ARG A 652 -12.24 16.74 -2.28
C ARG A 652 -13.28 17.21 -3.28
N LEU A 653 -13.70 18.48 -3.22
CA LEU A 653 -14.65 19.07 -4.15
C LEU A 653 -14.12 19.09 -5.60
N ARG A 654 -12.81 19.32 -5.78
CA ARG A 654 -12.17 19.25 -7.10
C ARG A 654 -12.14 17.82 -7.62
N LEU A 655 -11.85 16.81 -6.78
CA LEU A 655 -11.88 15.39 -7.13
C LEU A 655 -13.30 14.95 -7.52
N GLU A 656 -14.31 15.31 -6.72
CA GLU A 656 -15.73 15.05 -7.00
C GLU A 656 -16.19 15.74 -8.30
N SER A 657 -15.71 16.96 -8.56
CA SER A 657 -16.03 17.70 -9.78
C SER A 657 -15.28 17.18 -11.02
N SER A 658 -14.09 16.59 -10.87
CA SER A 658 -13.36 15.95 -11.97
C SER A 658 -13.96 14.60 -12.33
N LEU A 659 -14.37 13.82 -11.33
CA LEU A 659 -15.07 12.54 -11.50
C LEU A 659 -16.44 12.72 -12.17
N SER A 660 -17.17 13.79 -11.85
CA SER A 660 -18.46 14.08 -12.47
C SER A 660 -18.34 14.64 -13.91
N ARG A 661 -17.18 15.16 -14.31
CA ARG A 661 -16.93 15.61 -15.69
C ARG A 661 -16.52 14.49 -16.63
N THR A 662 -15.82 13.47 -16.14
CA THR A 662 -15.43 12.29 -16.94
C THR A 662 -16.61 11.36 -17.25
N GLY A 663 -17.70 11.42 -16.49
CA GLY A 663 -18.90 10.59 -16.71
C GLY A 663 -19.87 11.09 -17.78
N ARG A 664 -19.63 12.22 -18.45
CA ARG A 664 -20.58 12.82 -19.42
C ARG A 664 -20.07 12.97 -20.87
N GLY A 665 -18.91 12.41 -21.20
CA GLY A 665 -18.39 12.43 -22.58
C GLY A 665 -18.76 11.15 -23.32
N GLN A 666 -19.64 11.26 -24.32
CA GLN A 666 -19.88 10.20 -25.30
C GLN A 666 -18.67 10.11 -26.24
N GLY A 667 -17.84 9.11 -26.02
CA GLY A 667 -16.70 8.75 -26.86
C GLY A 667 -15.70 7.95 -26.02
N ALA A 668 -15.34 6.76 -26.46
CA ALA A 668 -14.28 5.99 -25.80
C ALA A 668 -12.97 6.84 -25.79
N PRO A 669 -12.40 7.18 -24.63
CA PRO A 669 -11.17 7.96 -24.60
C PRO A 669 -10.04 7.15 -25.20
N GLU A 670 -9.24 7.76 -26.08
CA GLU A 670 -7.98 7.16 -26.53
C GLU A 670 -7.12 6.88 -25.29
N GLY A 671 -6.46 5.70 -25.24
CA GLY A 671 -5.72 5.27 -24.05
C GLY A 671 -4.63 6.26 -23.59
N ASN A 672 -4.12 7.13 -24.49
CA ASN A 672 -3.25 8.25 -24.16
C ASN A 672 -3.93 9.32 -23.30
N ASP A 673 -5.23 9.55 -23.51
CA ASP A 673 -5.97 10.58 -22.77
C ASP A 673 -6.24 10.13 -21.33
N VAL A 674 -6.43 8.81 -21.12
CA VAL A 674 -6.62 8.23 -19.79
C VAL A 674 -5.31 8.27 -18.99
N LEU A 675 -4.18 7.90 -19.61
CA LEU A 675 -2.87 7.99 -18.99
C LEU A 675 -2.45 9.44 -18.77
N GLY A 676 -2.73 10.31 -19.73
CA GLY A 676 -2.51 11.75 -19.62
C GLY A 676 -3.31 12.39 -18.48
N ALA A 677 -4.57 11.96 -18.29
CA ALA A 677 -5.41 12.41 -17.20
C ALA A 677 -4.92 11.89 -15.83
N ILE A 678 -4.42 10.65 -15.76
CA ILE A 678 -3.82 10.10 -14.52
C ILE A 678 -2.53 10.85 -14.17
N ILE A 679 -1.66 11.12 -15.14
CA ILE A 679 -0.40 11.88 -14.94
C ILE A 679 -0.73 13.32 -14.53
N ALA A 680 -1.64 13.98 -15.21
CA ALA A 680 -2.03 15.37 -14.91
C ALA A 680 -2.65 15.49 -13.51
N ASN A 681 -3.50 14.53 -13.10
CA ASN A 681 -4.12 14.52 -11.78
C ASN A 681 -3.13 14.17 -10.66
N ALA A 682 -2.17 13.27 -10.92
CA ALA A 682 -1.10 12.96 -9.97
C ALA A 682 -0.15 14.16 -9.81
N SER A 683 0.21 14.85 -10.90
CA SER A 683 1.07 16.04 -10.88
C SER A 683 0.37 17.25 -10.23
N LEU A 684 -0.94 17.42 -10.44
CA LEU A 684 -1.73 18.46 -9.77
C LEU A 684 -1.86 18.19 -8.27
N ALA A 685 -2.09 16.94 -7.89
CA ALA A 685 -2.10 16.54 -6.47
C ALA A 685 -0.72 16.74 -5.82
N ALA A 686 0.37 16.51 -6.57
CA ALA A 686 1.74 16.76 -6.12
C ALA A 686 2.02 18.26 -5.91
N MET A 687 1.57 19.10 -6.83
CA MET A 687 1.74 20.55 -6.72
C MET A 687 0.90 21.14 -5.58
N ASP A 688 -0.36 20.73 -5.42
CA ASP A 688 -1.24 21.19 -4.34
C ASP A 688 -0.72 20.80 -2.94
N ILE A 689 0.01 19.69 -2.84
CA ILE A 689 0.59 19.21 -1.58
C ILE A 689 1.96 19.86 -1.32
N ALA A 690 2.76 20.12 -2.35
CA ALA A 690 4.04 20.81 -2.22
C ALA A 690 3.87 22.25 -1.73
N ASP A 691 2.82 22.94 -2.17
CA ASP A 691 2.47 24.29 -1.72
C ASP A 691 1.88 24.33 -0.30
N GLY A 692 1.47 23.20 0.26
CA GLY A 692 0.77 23.07 1.53
C GLY A 692 1.59 22.60 2.74
N GLY A 693 2.88 22.30 2.60
CA GLY A 693 3.70 21.84 3.74
C GLY A 693 3.27 20.47 4.28
N ALA A 694 2.82 19.57 3.42
CA ALA A 694 2.54 18.19 3.78
C ALA A 694 3.81 17.52 4.30
N GLY A 695 3.68 16.76 5.41
CA GLY A 695 4.79 16.16 6.12
C GLY A 695 5.68 15.25 5.27
N PRO A 696 6.86 14.87 5.76
CA PRO A 696 7.94 14.21 5.01
C PRO A 696 7.57 12.88 4.35
N VAL A 697 6.40 12.33 4.68
CA VAL A 697 5.92 11.02 4.16
C VAL A 697 5.19 11.17 2.81
N VAL A 698 4.67 12.35 2.48
CA VAL A 698 3.79 12.53 1.31
C VAL A 698 4.57 12.77 0.02
N ALA A 699 5.68 13.50 0.08
CA ALA A 699 6.53 13.76 -1.07
C ALA A 699 7.12 12.47 -1.73
N PRO A 700 7.63 11.49 -0.97
CA PRO A 700 8.06 10.21 -1.53
C PRO A 700 6.92 9.42 -2.19
N LEU A 701 5.71 9.43 -1.61
CA LEU A 701 4.54 8.73 -2.18
C LEU A 701 4.11 9.31 -3.53
N LEU A 702 4.18 10.63 -3.68
CA LEU A 702 3.87 11.30 -4.94
C LEU A 702 4.91 11.03 -6.02
N GLN A 703 6.19 10.99 -5.65
CA GLN A 703 7.25 10.59 -6.58
C GLN A 703 7.06 9.15 -7.06
N GLU A 704 6.55 8.27 -6.21
CA GLU A 704 6.26 6.88 -6.59
C GLU A 704 5.05 6.75 -7.51
N VAL A 705 3.99 7.53 -7.27
CA VAL A 705 2.83 7.64 -8.19
C VAL A 705 3.27 8.17 -9.56
N GLU A 706 4.13 9.18 -9.60
CA GLU A 706 4.69 9.73 -10.84
C GLU A 706 5.57 8.71 -11.57
N ALA A 707 6.41 7.98 -10.83
CA ALA A 707 7.24 6.91 -11.37
C ALA A 707 6.40 5.73 -11.90
N ALA A 708 5.35 5.31 -11.18
CA ALA A 708 4.43 4.26 -11.61
C ALA A 708 3.66 4.66 -12.87
N THR A 709 3.21 5.91 -12.93
CA THR A 709 2.47 6.44 -14.08
C THR A 709 3.37 6.57 -15.33
N THR A 710 4.63 6.92 -15.12
CA THR A 710 5.64 6.96 -16.19
C THR A 710 5.93 5.55 -16.71
N ARG A 711 6.06 4.54 -15.82
CA ARG A 711 6.19 3.13 -16.22
C ARG A 711 4.97 2.65 -16.99
N ALA A 712 3.77 3.01 -16.55
CA ALA A 712 2.52 2.69 -17.24
C ALA A 712 2.47 3.30 -18.64
N ALA A 713 2.91 4.54 -18.81
CA ALA A 713 3.01 5.19 -20.12
C ALA A 713 4.01 4.48 -21.05
N LEU A 714 5.14 4.04 -20.51
CA LEU A 714 6.14 3.26 -21.27
C LEU A 714 5.60 1.88 -21.69
N LEU A 715 4.88 1.18 -20.80
CA LEU A 715 4.24 -0.10 -21.09
C LEU A 715 3.13 0.07 -22.15
N TYR A 716 2.37 1.13 -22.06
CA TYR A 716 1.37 1.48 -23.08
C TYR A 716 2.00 1.76 -24.46
N ALA A 717 3.12 2.49 -24.48
CA ALA A 717 3.87 2.71 -25.71
C ALA A 717 4.42 1.40 -26.32
N ARG A 718 4.83 0.45 -25.46
CA ARG A 718 5.24 -0.90 -25.88
C ARG A 718 4.08 -1.67 -26.53
N ILE A 719 2.88 -1.64 -25.93
CA ILE A 719 1.67 -2.29 -26.50
C ILE A 719 1.35 -1.71 -27.88
N ARG A 720 1.44 -0.40 -28.05
CA ARG A 720 1.26 0.25 -29.36
C ARG A 720 2.34 -0.15 -30.37
N GLY A 721 3.59 -0.34 -29.94
CA GLY A 721 4.68 -0.79 -30.78
C GLY A 721 4.47 -2.17 -31.40
N PHE A 722 3.66 -3.03 -30.80
CA PHE A 722 3.25 -4.31 -31.37
C PHE A 722 2.22 -4.18 -32.50
N GLY A 723 1.56 -3.04 -32.64
CA GLY A 723 0.55 -2.78 -33.67
C GLY A 723 1.09 -2.14 -34.96
N THR A 724 2.32 -1.70 -35.00
CA THR A 724 2.92 -1.09 -36.20
C THR A 724 3.75 -2.13 -36.95
N PRO A 725 3.47 -2.38 -38.26
CA PRO A 725 4.33 -3.25 -39.06
C PRO A 725 5.72 -2.64 -39.17
N PRO A 726 6.78 -3.46 -39.28
CA PRO A 726 8.10 -2.96 -39.60
C PRO A 726 8.07 -2.28 -40.97
N GLY A 727 8.30 -0.96 -40.96
CA GLY A 727 8.50 -0.18 -42.17
C GLY A 727 9.91 -0.41 -42.74
#